data_06234e47313bacb2a19d6a017e852953
#
_entry.id   06234e47313bacb2a19d6a017e852953
#
_cell.length_a   1.000
_cell.length_b   1.000
_cell.length_c   1.000
_cell.angle_alpha   90.00
_cell.angle_beta   90.00
_cell.angle_gamma   90.00
#
_symmetry.space_group_name_H-M   'P 1'
#
loop_
_entity.id
_entity.type
_entity.pdbx_description
1 polymer ?
#
loop_
_entity_poly.entity_id
_entity_poly.type
_entity_poly.pdbx_seq_one_letter_code
_entity_poly.pdbx_strand_id
1 'polypeptide(L)'
;STLGISPAFGRTFANDEDQPGNAQPPVILSYEFWQSHFAGDPNVLGQPLTLDSEQYTVVGIMPPSFQFPVQKDRVELWVTIAHDLKGKLGMATQRGASYLDVIARRKPGIEIPQAQSDLQLIQQRLNRQYPENRPRGVVIESEADDITGSVRPMLLVLLGAVAFVLLIACANVASLLLARATVRQKEFTVRLALGAGRATIVRQLLVESTVLALLGGALGLFIAYWATNALVAMTPDGLARASEIHLDFRVLAFTFLVALATGVLFGLAPAIQASRLNLQSDLGASARNVSTGSESTRLRSALVISQLSVSFVLLIGAGLLLRSFDRLLHVDPGFRPNHVLTFVLDVPLDRHPRAQRTAFVEQLLRSTRALPGVQAASAVFGLPLDEDRSAFTTLEIEGRPVAPSQRPRTAFRLIESQYFQTMGIRLLKGRTFSPEDEQGELPVAIVNETLVRKLFDGQNPIGHRIKANIGFGENEQPPLREIVGVVADVKSGGIGENAVPEVYAPQTPTDFIGETTIVVRTATDPNAFVSTMRSLVASMDKELPLRDVKTLDDYVSASISAQRFQATLLSIFAALAFVLTAIGLYGVIAYSVAQRSREIGIRIALGAEQQNISRMVLRQGAWLALIGVATGLLASLFAARLIRALLYGIQPIDPITFMAVPLLFFAVALLASYIPARRASRVDPMVALRYE
;
A
#
# COMPACT_ATOMS: atom_id res chain seq x y z
N SER A 1 -21.74 -11.70 22.93
CA SER A 1 -20.60 -12.09 22.12
C SER A 1 -19.60 -10.93 21.99
N THR A 2 -18.32 -11.26 21.86
CA THR A 2 -17.21 -10.27 21.79
C THR A 2 -17.38 -9.30 20.62
N LEU A 3 -17.83 -9.78 19.48
CA LEU A 3 -17.99 -8.97 18.26
C LEU A 3 -19.31 -8.16 18.23
N GLY A 4 -20.30 -8.51 19.09
CA GLY A 4 -21.57 -7.77 19.21
C GLY A 4 -22.53 -7.95 18.03
N ILE A 5 -22.32 -8.96 17.19
CA ILE A 5 -23.16 -9.29 16.04
C ILE A 5 -23.79 -10.67 16.28
N SER A 6 -25.08 -10.76 16.02
CA SER A 6 -25.84 -12.02 16.09
C SER A 6 -25.99 -12.62 14.70
N PRO A 7 -26.09 -13.96 14.58
CA PRO A 7 -26.44 -14.61 13.33
C PRO A 7 -27.77 -14.08 12.76
N ALA A 8 -27.91 -14.06 11.44
CA ALA A 8 -29.15 -13.74 10.76
C ALA A 8 -30.17 -14.89 10.92
N PHE A 9 -29.68 -16.11 10.93
CA PHE A 9 -30.47 -17.32 11.18
C PHE A 9 -29.75 -18.25 12.14
N GLY A 10 -30.50 -18.97 12.99
CA GLY A 10 -29.95 -19.89 13.97
C GLY A 10 -29.37 -19.19 15.21
N ARG A 11 -28.24 -19.67 15.72
CA ARG A 11 -27.59 -19.23 16.96
C ARG A 11 -26.08 -19.17 16.85
N THR A 12 -25.43 -18.57 17.86
CA THR A 12 -23.97 -18.63 18.04
C THR A 12 -23.57 -19.95 18.71
N PHE A 13 -22.27 -20.21 18.81
CA PHE A 13 -21.73 -21.32 19.61
C PHE A 13 -22.13 -21.21 21.08
N ALA A 14 -22.46 -22.32 21.68
CA ALA A 14 -22.69 -22.44 23.13
C ALA A 14 -21.38 -22.80 23.84
N ASN A 15 -21.28 -22.44 25.13
CA ASN A 15 -20.03 -22.64 25.90
C ASN A 15 -19.64 -24.12 26.08
N ASP A 16 -20.60 -25.01 26.07
CA ASP A 16 -20.42 -26.47 26.15
C ASP A 16 -20.01 -27.10 24.82
N GLU A 17 -20.24 -26.41 23.72
CA GLU A 17 -19.83 -26.86 22.38
C GLU A 17 -18.34 -26.64 22.12
N ASP A 18 -17.71 -25.70 22.81
CA ASP A 18 -16.26 -25.43 22.73
C ASP A 18 -15.50 -26.28 23.76
N GLN A 19 -15.74 -27.58 23.75
CA GLN A 19 -15.08 -28.55 24.62
C GLN A 19 -14.45 -29.68 23.78
N PRO A 20 -13.22 -30.13 24.11
CA PRO A 20 -12.61 -31.24 23.45
C PRO A 20 -13.46 -32.53 23.57
N GLY A 21 -13.74 -33.20 22.48
CA GLY A 21 -14.48 -34.47 22.48
C GLY A 21 -15.94 -34.37 22.06
N ASN A 22 -16.42 -33.19 21.65
CA ASN A 22 -17.75 -33.07 21.05
C ASN A 22 -17.84 -33.91 19.77
N ALA A 23 -18.84 -34.81 19.76
CA ALA A 23 -19.03 -35.78 18.65
C ALA A 23 -19.62 -35.12 17.39
N GLN A 24 -20.28 -33.99 17.55
CA GLN A 24 -20.88 -33.22 16.45
C GLN A 24 -20.51 -31.74 16.62
N PRO A 25 -19.31 -31.33 16.18
CA PRO A 25 -18.86 -29.98 16.31
C PRO A 25 -19.76 -29.01 15.54
N PRO A 26 -20.06 -27.82 16.08
CA PRO A 26 -20.90 -26.84 15.41
C PRO A 26 -20.10 -26.06 14.38
N VAL A 27 -20.78 -25.68 13.30
CA VAL A 27 -20.25 -24.74 12.28
C VAL A 27 -21.24 -23.60 12.05
N ILE A 28 -20.72 -22.40 11.88
CA ILE A 28 -21.48 -21.22 11.47
C ILE A 28 -21.03 -20.86 10.06
N LEU A 29 -22.00 -20.63 9.17
CA LEU A 29 -21.73 -20.31 7.77
C LEU A 29 -21.73 -18.80 7.53
N SER A 30 -20.94 -18.36 6.57
CA SER A 30 -21.08 -17.01 6.01
C SER A 30 -22.36 -16.93 5.16
N TYR A 31 -22.89 -15.72 4.99
CA TYR A 31 -24.07 -15.51 4.15
C TYR A 31 -23.81 -15.92 2.69
N GLU A 32 -22.62 -15.64 2.19
CA GLU A 32 -22.23 -15.90 0.80
C GLU A 32 -22.06 -17.39 0.55
N PHE A 33 -21.41 -18.10 1.46
CA PHE A 33 -21.27 -19.57 1.38
C PHE A 33 -22.64 -20.26 1.40
N TRP A 34 -23.54 -19.82 2.28
CA TRP A 34 -24.91 -20.33 2.34
C TRP A 34 -25.67 -20.09 1.03
N GLN A 35 -25.54 -18.90 0.41
CA GLN A 35 -26.19 -18.59 -0.87
C GLN A 35 -25.60 -19.42 -2.02
N SER A 36 -24.28 -19.57 -2.09
CA SER A 36 -23.61 -20.22 -3.22
C SER A 36 -23.72 -21.74 -3.18
N HIS A 37 -23.64 -22.36 -1.99
CA HIS A 37 -23.60 -23.81 -1.84
C HIS A 37 -24.97 -24.43 -1.49
N PHE A 38 -25.83 -23.67 -0.83
CA PHE A 38 -27.14 -24.13 -0.38
C PHE A 38 -28.31 -23.36 -1.01
N ALA A 39 -28.05 -22.52 -2.02
CA ALA A 39 -29.05 -21.68 -2.70
C ALA A 39 -29.96 -20.88 -1.75
N GLY A 40 -29.47 -20.56 -0.55
CA GLY A 40 -30.23 -19.81 0.45
C GLY A 40 -31.31 -20.63 1.17
N ASP A 41 -31.24 -21.96 1.17
CA ASP A 41 -32.22 -22.82 1.86
C ASP A 41 -32.09 -22.67 3.40
N PRO A 42 -33.12 -22.18 4.11
CA PRO A 42 -33.07 -22.05 5.57
C PRO A 42 -33.10 -23.40 6.31
N ASN A 43 -33.50 -24.49 5.65
CA ASN A 43 -33.50 -25.82 6.25
C ASN A 43 -32.09 -26.42 6.44
N VAL A 44 -31.04 -25.71 6.02
CA VAL A 44 -29.64 -26.14 6.26
C VAL A 44 -29.30 -26.12 7.76
N LEU A 45 -30.02 -25.37 8.59
CA LEU A 45 -29.82 -25.37 10.04
C LEU A 45 -30.12 -26.76 10.65
N GLY A 46 -29.16 -27.26 11.43
CA GLY A 46 -29.22 -28.59 12.00
C GLY A 46 -28.81 -29.73 11.07
N GLN A 47 -28.48 -29.42 9.80
CA GLN A 47 -27.99 -30.42 8.87
C GLN A 47 -26.49 -30.69 9.04
N PRO A 48 -26.02 -31.93 8.78
CA PRO A 48 -24.60 -32.21 8.78
C PRO A 48 -23.90 -31.65 7.55
N LEU A 49 -22.75 -31.04 7.77
CA LEU A 49 -21.81 -30.58 6.74
C LEU A 49 -20.49 -31.30 6.91
N THR A 50 -20.01 -31.92 5.87
CA THR A 50 -18.70 -32.61 5.92
C THR A 50 -17.57 -31.66 5.56
N LEU A 51 -16.66 -31.45 6.50
CA LEU A 51 -15.44 -30.62 6.33
C LEU A 51 -14.24 -31.51 6.68
N ASP A 52 -13.25 -31.62 5.80
CA ASP A 52 -12.05 -32.43 6.00
C ASP A 52 -12.35 -33.87 6.50
N SER A 53 -13.39 -34.53 5.93
CA SER A 53 -13.86 -35.86 6.31
C SER A 53 -14.55 -35.97 7.68
N GLU A 54 -14.70 -34.87 8.42
CA GLU A 54 -15.43 -34.82 9.69
C GLU A 54 -16.81 -34.19 9.51
N GLN A 55 -17.79 -34.65 10.28
CA GLN A 55 -19.14 -34.11 10.23
C GLN A 55 -19.36 -33.00 11.25
N TYR A 56 -19.75 -31.85 10.74
CA TYR A 56 -20.13 -30.67 11.51
C TYR A 56 -21.64 -30.44 11.44
N THR A 57 -22.23 -29.86 12.47
CA THR A 57 -23.65 -29.46 12.47
C THR A 57 -23.76 -27.96 12.21
N VAL A 58 -24.51 -27.56 11.20
CA VAL A 58 -24.76 -26.14 10.90
C VAL A 58 -25.67 -25.54 11.98
N VAL A 59 -25.17 -24.61 12.81
CA VAL A 59 -25.93 -24.01 13.92
C VAL A 59 -26.35 -22.57 13.66
N GLY A 60 -25.73 -21.89 12.72
CA GLY A 60 -26.04 -20.49 12.41
C GLY A 60 -25.54 -20.03 11.06
N ILE A 61 -26.11 -18.92 10.59
CA ILE A 61 -25.74 -18.23 9.36
C ILE A 61 -25.53 -16.75 9.70
N MET A 62 -24.34 -16.21 9.41
CA MET A 62 -24.04 -14.81 9.69
C MET A 62 -24.73 -13.86 8.71
N PRO A 63 -24.98 -12.59 9.11
CA PRO A 63 -25.55 -11.61 8.22
C PRO A 63 -24.58 -11.22 7.06
N PRO A 64 -25.08 -10.74 5.90
CA PRO A 64 -24.23 -10.41 4.74
C PRO A 64 -23.20 -9.32 5.02
N SER A 65 -23.43 -8.48 6.03
CA SER A 65 -22.46 -7.44 6.44
C SER A 65 -21.36 -7.95 7.37
N PHE A 66 -21.38 -9.22 7.78
CA PHE A 66 -20.40 -9.76 8.69
C PHE A 66 -19.19 -10.29 7.94
N GLN A 67 -18.05 -9.67 8.18
CA GLN A 67 -16.75 -10.08 7.67
C GLN A 67 -15.74 -10.05 8.81
N PHE A 68 -15.35 -11.21 9.28
CA PHE A 68 -14.41 -11.35 10.38
C PHE A 68 -13.69 -12.72 10.30
N PRO A 69 -12.36 -12.76 10.50
CA PRO A 69 -11.43 -11.62 10.56
C PRO A 69 -11.43 -10.75 9.30
N VAL A 70 -10.99 -9.51 9.44
CA VAL A 70 -10.90 -8.57 8.31
C VAL A 70 -9.63 -8.87 7.53
N GLN A 71 -9.73 -9.68 6.50
CA GLN A 71 -8.62 -10.14 5.65
C GLN A 71 -9.02 -10.09 4.17
N LYS A 72 -8.04 -10.34 3.28
CA LYS A 72 -8.26 -10.34 1.83
C LYS A 72 -9.28 -11.38 1.40
N ASP A 73 -9.06 -12.62 1.80
CA ASP A 73 -9.94 -13.73 1.45
C ASP A 73 -11.09 -13.80 2.44
N ARG A 74 -12.32 -13.90 1.94
CA ARG A 74 -13.50 -13.96 2.79
C ARG A 74 -13.56 -15.28 3.51
N VAL A 75 -13.83 -15.22 4.81
CA VAL A 75 -14.07 -16.40 5.61
C VAL A 75 -15.45 -16.96 5.29
N GLU A 76 -15.49 -18.21 4.88
CA GLU A 76 -16.71 -18.89 4.47
C GLU A 76 -17.44 -19.55 5.64
N LEU A 77 -16.70 -19.97 6.67
CA LEU A 77 -17.25 -20.66 7.83
C LEU A 77 -16.40 -20.44 9.10
N TRP A 78 -17.03 -20.64 10.24
CA TRP A 78 -16.37 -20.58 11.58
C TRP A 78 -16.68 -21.86 12.33
N VAL A 79 -15.67 -22.45 12.97
CA VAL A 79 -15.75 -23.62 13.83
C VAL A 79 -15.27 -23.30 15.25
N THR A 80 -15.55 -24.16 16.21
CA THR A 80 -15.01 -24.00 17.57
C THR A 80 -13.55 -24.39 17.65
N ILE A 81 -12.78 -23.64 18.44
CA ILE A 81 -11.33 -23.84 18.58
C ILE A 81 -11.01 -25.21 19.22
N ALA A 82 -11.82 -25.65 20.16
CA ALA A 82 -11.63 -26.94 20.85
C ALA A 82 -11.68 -28.14 19.88
N HIS A 83 -12.43 -28.02 18.80
CA HIS A 83 -12.49 -29.07 17.80
C HIS A 83 -11.25 -29.06 16.87
N ASP A 84 -10.82 -27.88 16.44
CA ASP A 84 -9.62 -27.70 15.62
C ASP A 84 -8.36 -28.18 16.38
N LEU A 85 -8.33 -27.97 17.70
CA LEU A 85 -7.24 -28.41 18.57
C LEU A 85 -7.15 -29.93 18.77
N LYS A 86 -8.15 -30.71 18.36
CA LYS A 86 -8.23 -32.17 18.60
C LYS A 86 -7.15 -32.98 17.93
N GLY A 87 -6.28 -32.33 17.18
CA GLY A 87 -5.38 -33.29 16.76
C GLY A 87 -4.40 -33.09 15.71
N LYS A 88 -4.50 -32.09 14.96
CA LYS A 88 -3.63 -32.12 13.80
C LYS A 88 -2.16 -31.89 14.15
N LEU A 89 -1.83 -31.24 15.30
CA LEU A 89 -0.44 -30.81 15.52
C LEU A 89 0.08 -30.95 16.97
N GLY A 90 -0.73 -31.36 17.93
CA GLY A 90 -0.33 -31.27 19.35
C GLY A 90 0.00 -29.84 19.80
N MET A 91 -0.29 -28.82 18.97
CA MET A 91 0.03 -27.43 19.27
C MET A 91 -0.81 -26.86 20.42
N ALA A 92 -1.99 -27.40 20.64
CA ALA A 92 -2.87 -26.98 21.74
C ALA A 92 -2.24 -27.15 23.13
N THR A 93 -1.38 -28.15 23.26
CA THR A 93 -0.66 -28.46 24.50
C THR A 93 0.73 -27.83 24.56
N GLN A 94 1.24 -27.34 23.43
CA GLN A 94 2.55 -26.70 23.35
C GLN A 94 2.51 -25.21 23.72
N ARG A 95 2.94 -24.86 24.92
CA ARG A 95 3.02 -23.47 25.39
C ARG A 95 3.92 -22.57 24.52
N GLY A 96 4.79 -23.12 23.72
CA GLY A 96 5.68 -22.41 22.78
C GLY A 96 5.02 -22.08 21.44
N ALA A 97 3.95 -22.76 21.06
CA ALA A 97 3.27 -22.55 19.80
C ALA A 97 2.55 -21.18 19.77
N SER A 98 2.70 -20.47 18.66
CA SER A 98 2.06 -19.17 18.39
C SER A 98 1.32 -19.30 17.08
N TYR A 99 0.04 -19.65 17.13
CA TYR A 99 -0.81 -19.86 15.96
C TYR A 99 -2.22 -19.28 16.16
N LEU A 100 -2.45 -18.62 17.30
CA LEU A 100 -3.73 -18.00 17.64
C LEU A 100 -3.56 -16.50 17.83
N ASP A 101 -4.45 -15.73 17.20
CA ASP A 101 -4.66 -14.33 17.50
C ASP A 101 -5.82 -14.17 18.47
N VAL A 102 -5.69 -13.26 19.43
CA VAL A 102 -6.68 -13.07 20.49
C VAL A 102 -7.34 -11.71 20.37
N ILE A 103 -8.64 -11.72 20.18
CA ILE A 103 -9.47 -10.51 20.17
C ILE A 103 -10.33 -10.44 21.42
N ALA A 104 -10.38 -9.27 22.04
CA ALA A 104 -11.15 -9.04 23.26
C ALA A 104 -11.89 -7.71 23.19
N ARG A 105 -13.06 -7.67 23.83
CA ARG A 105 -13.81 -6.43 24.04
C ARG A 105 -13.48 -5.85 25.40
N ARG A 106 -13.00 -4.62 25.45
CA ARG A 106 -12.75 -3.90 26.69
C ARG A 106 -14.06 -3.64 27.45
N LYS A 107 -14.01 -3.71 28.79
CA LYS A 107 -15.11 -3.24 29.62
C LYS A 107 -15.28 -1.72 29.47
N PRO A 108 -16.50 -1.20 29.56
CA PRO A 108 -16.73 0.24 29.57
C PRO A 108 -15.89 0.95 30.64
N GLY A 109 -15.26 2.07 30.28
CA GLY A 109 -14.44 2.86 31.21
C GLY A 109 -12.98 2.39 31.36
N ILE A 110 -12.57 1.25 30.79
CA ILE A 110 -11.17 0.80 30.84
C ILE A 110 -10.41 1.32 29.60
N GLU A 111 -9.34 2.06 29.82
CA GLU A 111 -8.44 2.53 28.75
C GLU A 111 -7.43 1.44 28.34
N ILE A 112 -6.93 1.52 27.07
CA ILE A 112 -5.93 0.55 26.55
C ILE A 112 -4.69 0.45 27.46
N PRO A 113 -4.08 1.56 27.95
CA PRO A 113 -2.92 1.46 28.84
C PRO A 113 -3.18 0.71 30.14
N GLN A 114 -4.39 0.82 30.70
CA GLN A 114 -4.77 0.08 31.91
C GLN A 114 -4.89 -1.42 31.62
N ALA A 115 -5.62 -1.79 30.56
CA ALA A 115 -5.73 -3.18 30.13
C ALA A 115 -4.36 -3.80 29.81
N GLN A 116 -3.48 -3.02 29.15
CA GLN A 116 -2.10 -3.41 28.86
C GLN A 116 -1.32 -3.72 30.15
N SER A 117 -1.44 -2.87 31.17
CA SER A 117 -0.76 -3.07 32.46
C SER A 117 -1.26 -4.33 33.17
N ASP A 118 -2.57 -4.56 33.17
CA ASP A 118 -3.18 -5.74 33.79
C ASP A 118 -2.72 -7.04 33.14
N LEU A 119 -2.72 -7.08 31.79
CA LEU A 119 -2.25 -8.25 31.05
C LEU A 119 -0.74 -8.45 31.17
N GLN A 120 0.04 -7.39 31.27
CA GLN A 120 1.49 -7.51 31.52
C GLN A 120 1.79 -8.14 32.89
N LEU A 121 1.01 -7.82 33.92
CA LEU A 121 1.13 -8.46 35.26
C LEU A 121 0.82 -9.97 35.19
N ILE A 122 -0.23 -10.35 34.45
CA ILE A 122 -0.58 -11.75 34.25
C ILE A 122 0.57 -12.46 33.50
N GLN A 123 1.07 -11.85 32.43
CA GLN A 123 2.17 -12.41 31.65
C GLN A 123 3.46 -12.56 32.47
N GLN A 124 3.77 -11.60 33.33
CA GLN A 124 4.93 -11.72 34.24
C GLN A 124 4.79 -12.89 35.22
N ARG A 125 3.58 -13.16 35.72
CA ARG A 125 3.29 -14.34 36.56
C ARG A 125 3.51 -15.63 35.80
N LEU A 126 3.00 -15.71 34.55
CA LEU A 126 3.18 -16.86 33.66
C LEU A 126 4.65 -17.09 33.33
N ASN A 127 5.40 -16.03 33.01
CA ASN A 127 6.83 -16.14 32.76
C ASN A 127 7.65 -16.64 33.96
N ARG A 128 7.20 -16.34 35.21
CA ARG A 128 7.80 -16.90 36.43
C ARG A 128 7.40 -18.34 36.70
N GLN A 129 6.17 -18.69 36.37
CA GLN A 129 5.63 -20.04 36.58
C GLN A 129 6.22 -21.04 35.56
N TYR A 130 6.59 -20.58 34.36
CA TYR A 130 7.10 -21.38 33.25
C TYR A 130 8.43 -20.80 32.72
N PRO A 131 9.53 -20.90 33.50
CA PRO A 131 10.81 -20.29 33.16
C PRO A 131 11.51 -20.97 31.98
N GLU A 132 11.10 -22.18 31.62
CA GLU A 132 11.56 -22.92 30.44
C GLU A 132 11.14 -22.27 29.12
N ASN A 133 10.07 -21.48 29.15
CA ASN A 133 9.61 -20.77 27.98
C ASN A 133 10.32 -19.42 27.82
N ARG A 134 10.48 -18.98 26.57
CA ARG A 134 10.96 -17.61 26.32
C ARG A 134 10.00 -16.60 26.95
N PRO A 135 10.46 -15.66 27.80
CA PRO A 135 9.61 -14.62 28.33
C PRO A 135 8.94 -13.85 27.21
N ARG A 136 7.61 -13.74 27.26
CA ARG A 136 6.82 -13.00 26.30
C ARG A 136 6.32 -11.72 26.93
N GLY A 137 6.14 -10.68 26.11
CA GLY A 137 5.33 -9.51 26.44
C GLY A 137 3.93 -9.66 25.86
N VAL A 138 3.02 -8.84 26.34
CA VAL A 138 1.70 -8.65 25.73
C VAL A 138 1.64 -7.24 25.19
N VAL A 139 1.20 -7.09 23.95
CA VAL A 139 0.89 -5.81 23.33
C VAL A 139 -0.60 -5.80 23.03
N ILE A 140 -1.29 -4.73 23.41
CA ILE A 140 -2.69 -4.52 23.06
C ILE A 140 -2.74 -3.39 22.06
N GLU A 141 -3.27 -3.68 20.88
CA GLU A 141 -3.56 -2.71 19.84
C GLU A 141 -5.06 -2.63 19.60
N SER A 142 -5.56 -1.52 19.09
CA SER A 142 -6.94 -1.50 18.66
C SER A 142 -7.07 -2.28 17.35
N GLU A 143 -8.16 -3.01 17.17
CA GLU A 143 -8.45 -3.72 15.92
C GLU A 143 -8.35 -2.80 14.70
N ALA A 144 -8.80 -1.54 14.85
CA ALA A 144 -8.69 -0.54 13.81
C ALA A 144 -7.23 -0.17 13.48
N ASP A 145 -6.36 -0.08 14.49
CA ASP A 145 -4.93 0.24 14.27
C ASP A 145 -4.18 -0.99 13.72
N ASP A 146 -4.54 -2.19 14.11
CA ASP A 146 -3.98 -3.43 13.56
C ASP A 146 -4.27 -3.54 12.05
N ILE A 147 -5.53 -3.36 11.65
CA ILE A 147 -5.95 -3.42 10.25
C ILE A 147 -5.39 -2.25 9.42
N THR A 148 -5.34 -1.03 9.98
CA THR A 148 -5.00 0.18 9.22
C THR A 148 -3.60 0.70 9.46
N GLY A 149 -2.91 0.25 10.50
CA GLY A 149 -1.63 0.81 10.94
C GLY A 149 -0.54 0.79 9.88
N SER A 150 -0.45 -0.30 9.12
CA SER A 150 0.52 -0.46 8.03
C SER A 150 0.26 0.48 6.84
N VAL A 151 -1.02 0.77 6.54
CA VAL A 151 -1.42 1.59 5.38
C VAL A 151 -1.66 3.06 5.73
N ARG A 152 -1.84 3.39 7.01
CA ARG A 152 -2.13 4.75 7.48
C ARG A 152 -1.12 5.81 7.04
N PRO A 153 0.21 5.61 7.13
CA PRO A 153 1.18 6.60 6.66
C PRO A 153 1.04 6.88 5.16
N MET A 154 0.81 5.82 4.37
CA MET A 154 0.58 5.91 2.93
C MET A 154 -0.67 6.75 2.62
N LEU A 155 -1.79 6.45 3.28
CA LEU A 155 -3.05 7.18 3.09
C LEU A 155 -2.95 8.65 3.49
N LEU A 156 -2.21 8.99 4.56
CA LEU A 156 -1.98 10.37 4.97
C LEU A 156 -1.16 11.16 3.93
N VAL A 157 -0.15 10.55 3.31
CA VAL A 157 0.64 11.17 2.23
C VAL A 157 -0.24 11.40 1.00
N LEU A 158 -1.07 10.43 0.62
CA LEU A 158 -2.01 10.58 -0.50
C LEU A 158 -3.07 11.66 -0.22
N LEU A 159 -3.62 11.70 0.99
CA LEU A 159 -4.56 12.75 1.40
C LEU A 159 -3.90 14.15 1.32
N GLY A 160 -2.65 14.27 1.79
CA GLY A 160 -1.86 15.49 1.65
C GLY A 160 -1.64 15.90 0.19
N ALA A 161 -1.34 14.93 -0.69
CA ALA A 161 -1.19 15.17 -2.12
C ALA A 161 -2.50 15.67 -2.77
N VAL A 162 -3.63 15.06 -2.43
CA VAL A 162 -4.96 15.50 -2.89
C VAL A 162 -5.27 16.92 -2.41
N ALA A 163 -5.00 17.22 -1.13
CA ALA A 163 -5.17 18.57 -0.58
C ALA A 163 -4.31 19.59 -1.32
N PHE A 164 -3.08 19.25 -1.68
CA PHE A 164 -2.20 20.11 -2.46
C PHE A 164 -2.71 20.34 -3.87
N VAL A 165 -3.19 19.30 -4.57
CA VAL A 165 -3.80 19.45 -5.90
C VAL A 165 -5.05 20.35 -5.82
N LEU A 166 -5.88 20.18 -4.79
CA LEU A 166 -7.04 21.04 -4.56
C LEU A 166 -6.63 22.50 -4.33
N LEU A 167 -5.62 22.76 -3.51
CA LEU A 167 -5.10 24.13 -3.29
C LEU A 167 -4.59 24.76 -4.59
N ILE A 168 -3.89 24.01 -5.44
CA ILE A 168 -3.42 24.48 -6.75
C ILE A 168 -4.62 24.80 -7.66
N ALA A 169 -5.63 23.93 -7.71
CA ALA A 169 -6.85 24.16 -8.50
C ALA A 169 -7.59 25.41 -8.01
N CYS A 170 -7.71 25.57 -6.69
CA CYS A 170 -8.31 26.74 -6.06
C CYS A 170 -7.54 28.05 -6.40
N ALA A 171 -6.22 28.03 -6.33
CA ALA A 171 -5.39 29.18 -6.69
C ALA A 171 -5.54 29.55 -8.18
N ASN A 172 -5.68 28.56 -9.07
CA ASN A 172 -5.96 28.78 -10.48
C ASN A 172 -7.31 29.46 -10.71
N VAL A 173 -8.38 28.92 -10.10
CA VAL A 173 -9.71 29.52 -10.19
C VAL A 173 -9.73 30.93 -9.65
N ALA A 174 -9.11 31.16 -8.47
CA ALA A 174 -8.97 32.49 -7.90
C ALA A 174 -8.27 33.48 -8.84
N SER A 175 -7.14 33.06 -9.42
CA SER A 175 -6.35 33.87 -10.35
C SER A 175 -7.14 34.23 -11.62
N LEU A 176 -7.91 33.29 -12.17
CA LEU A 176 -8.76 33.50 -13.36
C LEU A 176 -9.96 34.40 -13.05
N LEU A 177 -10.62 34.21 -11.91
CA LEU A 177 -11.75 35.05 -11.49
C LEU A 177 -11.30 36.49 -11.20
N LEU A 178 -10.13 36.69 -10.55
CA LEU A 178 -9.52 37.98 -10.35
C LEU A 178 -9.15 38.66 -11.68
N ALA A 179 -8.64 37.90 -12.66
CA ALA A 179 -8.35 38.42 -14.00
C ALA A 179 -9.62 38.87 -14.71
N ARG A 180 -10.71 38.07 -14.65
CA ARG A 180 -12.00 38.41 -15.25
C ARG A 180 -12.65 39.63 -14.60
N ALA A 181 -12.59 39.74 -13.28
CA ALA A 181 -13.14 40.89 -12.53
C ALA A 181 -12.51 42.21 -12.93
N THR A 182 -11.19 42.24 -13.16
CA THR A 182 -10.50 43.47 -13.58
C THR A 182 -10.84 43.87 -15.02
N VAL A 183 -11.06 42.95 -15.93
CA VAL A 183 -11.54 43.25 -17.29
C VAL A 183 -12.95 43.85 -17.25
N ARG A 184 -13.80 43.40 -16.31
CA ARG A 184 -15.18 43.89 -16.15
C ARG A 184 -15.30 45.11 -15.22
N GLN A 185 -14.18 45.66 -14.77
CA GLN A 185 -14.18 46.79 -13.82
C GLN A 185 -14.93 48.01 -14.37
N LYS A 186 -14.73 48.37 -15.66
CA LYS A 186 -15.46 49.47 -16.32
C LYS A 186 -16.97 49.23 -16.31
N GLU A 187 -17.40 48.01 -16.60
CA GLU A 187 -18.82 47.59 -16.57
C GLU A 187 -19.42 47.78 -15.16
N PHE A 188 -18.70 47.34 -14.11
CA PHE A 188 -19.14 47.48 -12.73
C PHE A 188 -19.19 48.95 -12.30
N THR A 189 -18.25 49.77 -12.71
CA THR A 189 -18.21 51.20 -12.43
C THR A 189 -19.39 51.92 -13.05
N VAL A 190 -19.76 51.63 -14.32
CA VAL A 190 -20.93 52.17 -15.00
C VAL A 190 -22.22 51.73 -14.30
N ARG A 191 -22.38 50.48 -13.93
CA ARG A 191 -23.55 49.97 -13.21
C ARG A 191 -23.72 50.63 -11.83
N LEU A 192 -22.63 50.83 -11.09
CA LEU A 192 -22.65 51.56 -9.81
C LEU A 192 -23.04 53.04 -10.00
N ALA A 193 -22.55 53.68 -11.07
CA ALA A 193 -22.90 55.04 -11.41
C ALA A 193 -24.39 55.21 -11.80
N LEU A 194 -24.98 54.16 -12.39
CA LEU A 194 -26.42 54.08 -12.72
C LEU A 194 -27.29 53.65 -11.52
N GLY A 195 -26.73 53.55 -10.29
CA GLY A 195 -27.46 53.29 -9.06
C GLY A 195 -27.58 51.82 -8.67
N ALA A 196 -26.88 50.86 -9.31
CA ALA A 196 -26.87 49.48 -8.89
C ALA A 196 -26.23 49.34 -7.49
N GLY A 197 -26.91 48.65 -6.58
CA GLY A 197 -26.41 48.38 -5.24
C GLY A 197 -25.15 47.46 -5.26
N ARG A 198 -24.17 47.70 -4.39
CA ARG A 198 -22.98 46.85 -4.22
C ARG A 198 -23.35 45.38 -3.97
N ALA A 199 -24.38 45.11 -3.18
CA ALA A 199 -24.91 43.78 -2.90
C ALA A 199 -25.36 43.02 -4.16
N THR A 200 -25.89 43.73 -5.15
CA THR A 200 -26.33 43.13 -6.42
C THR A 200 -25.16 42.63 -7.24
N ILE A 201 -24.05 43.38 -7.28
CA ILE A 201 -22.83 42.97 -7.98
C ILE A 201 -22.16 41.78 -7.27
N VAL A 202 -22.08 41.81 -5.93
CA VAL A 202 -21.56 40.71 -5.13
C VAL A 202 -22.37 39.46 -5.34
N ARG A 203 -23.72 39.56 -5.28
CA ARG A 203 -24.60 38.41 -5.52
C ARG A 203 -24.46 37.85 -6.93
N GLN A 204 -24.32 38.68 -7.95
CA GLN A 204 -24.10 38.21 -9.32
C GLN A 204 -22.79 37.42 -9.45
N LEU A 205 -21.67 37.92 -8.91
CA LEU A 205 -20.37 37.26 -8.96
C LEU A 205 -20.38 35.93 -8.18
N LEU A 206 -21.04 35.91 -7.02
CA LEU A 206 -21.20 34.69 -6.25
C LEU A 206 -22.06 33.64 -6.97
N VAL A 207 -23.15 34.04 -7.64
CA VAL A 207 -23.99 33.13 -8.43
C VAL A 207 -23.18 32.57 -9.61
N GLU A 208 -22.46 33.42 -10.37
CA GLU A 208 -21.60 32.97 -11.47
C GLU A 208 -20.56 31.95 -11.00
N SER A 209 -19.83 32.21 -9.88
CA SER A 209 -18.83 31.30 -9.35
C SER A 209 -19.44 30.01 -8.77
N THR A 210 -20.59 30.08 -8.12
CA THR A 210 -21.32 28.92 -7.58
C THR A 210 -21.83 28.02 -8.70
N VAL A 211 -22.39 28.57 -9.78
CA VAL A 211 -22.82 27.78 -10.94
C VAL A 211 -21.66 27.05 -11.59
N LEU A 212 -20.51 27.76 -11.78
CA LEU A 212 -19.30 27.12 -12.32
C LEU A 212 -18.77 26.02 -11.39
N ALA A 213 -18.80 26.23 -10.07
CA ALA A 213 -18.37 25.22 -9.09
C ALA A 213 -19.30 23.99 -9.11
N LEU A 214 -20.62 24.17 -9.24
CA LEU A 214 -21.58 23.08 -9.32
C LEU A 214 -21.44 22.28 -10.62
N LEU A 215 -21.28 22.95 -11.76
CA LEU A 215 -21.02 22.28 -13.04
C LEU A 215 -19.69 21.50 -13.03
N GLY A 216 -18.63 22.13 -12.50
CA GLY A 216 -17.34 21.46 -12.30
C GLY A 216 -17.43 20.28 -11.33
N GLY A 217 -18.19 20.44 -10.23
CA GLY A 217 -18.46 19.37 -9.27
C GLY A 217 -19.21 18.20 -9.87
N ALA A 218 -20.25 18.45 -10.67
CA ALA A 218 -21.02 17.41 -11.37
C ALA A 218 -20.12 16.63 -12.36
N LEU A 219 -19.31 17.33 -13.15
CA LEU A 219 -18.36 16.69 -14.06
C LEU A 219 -17.29 15.91 -13.28
N GLY A 220 -16.81 16.47 -12.16
CA GLY A 220 -15.86 15.80 -11.27
C GLY A 220 -16.43 14.52 -10.67
N LEU A 221 -17.69 14.49 -10.26
CA LEU A 221 -18.36 13.28 -9.77
C LEU A 221 -18.51 12.22 -10.86
N PHE A 222 -18.82 12.63 -12.09
CA PHE A 222 -18.85 11.72 -13.23
C PHE A 222 -17.48 11.06 -13.48
N ILE A 223 -16.41 11.85 -13.47
CA ILE A 223 -15.05 11.35 -13.60
C ILE A 223 -14.68 10.44 -12.41
N ALA A 224 -15.07 10.84 -11.19
CA ALA A 224 -14.77 10.10 -9.97
C ALA A 224 -15.40 8.69 -9.99
N TYR A 225 -16.61 8.53 -10.54
CA TYR A 225 -17.24 7.23 -10.69
C TYR A 225 -16.39 6.24 -11.50
N TRP A 226 -15.87 6.68 -12.65
CA TRP A 226 -14.99 5.86 -13.47
C TRP A 226 -13.61 5.65 -12.84
N ALA A 227 -13.06 6.71 -12.24
CA ALA A 227 -11.76 6.67 -11.59
C ALA A 227 -11.75 5.74 -10.37
N THR A 228 -12.83 5.69 -9.58
CA THR A 228 -12.94 4.79 -8.42
C THR A 228 -12.86 3.33 -8.86
N ASN A 229 -13.60 2.94 -9.92
CA ASN A 229 -13.54 1.58 -10.44
C ASN A 229 -12.14 1.20 -10.96
N ALA A 230 -11.47 2.13 -11.65
CA ALA A 230 -10.10 1.92 -12.10
C ALA A 230 -9.10 1.80 -10.93
N LEU A 231 -9.29 2.62 -9.88
CA LEU A 231 -8.46 2.57 -8.67
C LEU A 231 -8.65 1.26 -7.90
N VAL A 232 -9.90 0.79 -7.75
CA VAL A 232 -10.19 -0.52 -7.12
C VAL A 232 -9.51 -1.65 -7.88
N ALA A 233 -9.53 -1.63 -9.22
CA ALA A 233 -8.83 -2.63 -10.03
C ALA A 233 -7.29 -2.59 -9.91
N MET A 234 -6.71 -1.46 -9.46
CA MET A 234 -5.27 -1.29 -9.22
C MET A 234 -4.87 -1.49 -7.75
N THR A 235 -5.85 -1.75 -6.88
CA THR A 235 -5.60 -1.87 -5.44
C THR A 235 -4.68 -3.06 -5.15
N PRO A 236 -3.70 -2.91 -4.26
CA PRO A 236 -2.86 -4.01 -3.82
C PRO A 236 -3.66 -5.17 -3.25
N ASP A 237 -3.20 -6.38 -3.52
CA ASP A 237 -3.82 -7.62 -3.03
C ASP A 237 -3.92 -7.74 -1.50
N GLY A 238 -3.16 -6.94 -0.75
CA GLY A 238 -3.17 -6.91 0.72
C GLY A 238 -4.14 -5.91 1.35
N LEU A 239 -4.89 -5.12 0.57
CA LEU A 239 -5.87 -4.19 1.14
C LEU A 239 -7.17 -4.94 1.47
N ALA A 240 -7.37 -5.19 2.75
CA ALA A 240 -8.63 -5.73 3.26
C ALA A 240 -9.80 -4.82 2.87
N ARG A 241 -10.94 -5.42 2.46
CA ARG A 241 -12.18 -4.71 2.12
C ARG A 241 -12.09 -3.76 0.91
N ALA A 242 -11.13 -3.96 0.00
CA ALA A 242 -11.03 -3.15 -1.23
C ALA A 242 -12.32 -3.19 -2.07
N SER A 243 -13.04 -4.30 -2.04
CA SER A 243 -14.34 -4.48 -2.73
C SER A 243 -15.47 -3.60 -2.16
N GLU A 244 -15.33 -3.06 -0.95
CA GLU A 244 -16.30 -2.17 -0.33
C GLU A 244 -16.06 -0.69 -0.66
N ILE A 245 -15.00 -0.37 -1.40
CA ILE A 245 -14.71 1.00 -1.82
C ILE A 245 -15.73 1.41 -2.89
N HIS A 246 -16.69 2.21 -2.51
CA HIS A 246 -17.71 2.78 -3.40
C HIS A 246 -18.03 4.23 -3.02
N LEU A 247 -18.62 4.95 -3.97
CA LEU A 247 -19.09 6.32 -3.71
C LEU A 247 -20.35 6.25 -2.85
N ASP A 248 -20.21 6.59 -1.58
CA ASP A 248 -21.34 6.69 -0.66
C ASP A 248 -21.88 8.13 -0.54
N PHE A 249 -23.02 8.28 0.12
CA PHE A 249 -23.65 9.59 0.34
C PHE A 249 -22.75 10.55 1.13
N ARG A 250 -21.91 10.06 2.04
CA ARG A 250 -21.01 10.89 2.86
C ARG A 250 -19.92 11.50 2.01
N VAL A 251 -19.32 10.70 1.11
CA VAL A 251 -18.31 11.18 0.15
C VAL A 251 -18.92 12.18 -0.82
N LEU A 252 -20.14 11.92 -1.33
CA LEU A 252 -20.86 12.85 -2.20
C LEU A 252 -21.16 14.18 -1.51
N ALA A 253 -21.70 14.14 -0.28
CA ALA A 253 -21.99 15.31 0.52
C ALA A 253 -20.71 16.12 0.84
N PHE A 254 -19.62 15.44 1.23
CA PHE A 254 -18.32 16.09 1.47
C PHE A 254 -17.80 16.78 0.21
N THR A 255 -17.80 16.08 -0.92
CA THR A 255 -17.35 16.65 -2.21
C THR A 255 -18.18 17.84 -2.63
N PHE A 256 -19.53 17.78 -2.47
CA PHE A 256 -20.42 18.89 -2.74
C PHE A 256 -20.12 20.09 -1.84
N LEU A 257 -19.94 19.88 -0.53
CA LEU A 257 -19.59 20.95 0.41
C LEU A 257 -18.25 21.59 0.09
N VAL A 258 -17.23 20.80 -0.27
CA VAL A 258 -15.93 21.32 -0.68
C VAL A 258 -16.04 22.12 -1.98
N ALA A 259 -16.80 21.63 -2.98
CA ALA A 259 -17.02 22.37 -4.22
C ALA A 259 -17.76 23.69 -3.99
N LEU A 260 -18.79 23.68 -3.15
CA LEU A 260 -19.53 24.88 -2.77
C LEU A 260 -18.65 25.88 -2.00
N ALA A 261 -17.93 25.40 -1.00
CA ALA A 261 -17.03 26.24 -0.18
C ALA A 261 -15.93 26.90 -1.04
N THR A 262 -15.32 26.14 -1.95
CA THR A 262 -14.32 26.69 -2.89
C THR A 262 -14.94 27.72 -3.83
N GLY A 263 -16.11 27.45 -4.40
CA GLY A 263 -16.83 28.39 -5.26
C GLY A 263 -17.17 29.71 -4.54
N VAL A 264 -17.62 29.65 -3.30
CA VAL A 264 -17.93 30.81 -2.47
C VAL A 264 -16.67 31.56 -2.03
N LEU A 265 -15.68 30.88 -1.47
CA LEU A 265 -14.44 31.50 -0.97
C LEU A 265 -13.69 32.24 -2.08
N PHE A 266 -13.54 31.62 -3.24
CA PHE A 266 -12.81 32.24 -4.35
C PHE A 266 -13.65 33.21 -5.17
N GLY A 267 -15.01 33.10 -5.13
CA GLY A 267 -15.90 34.12 -5.64
C GLY A 267 -15.99 35.38 -4.77
N LEU A 268 -15.73 35.24 -3.47
CA LEU A 268 -15.80 36.35 -2.52
C LEU A 268 -14.67 37.38 -2.70
N ALA A 269 -13.46 36.92 -3.05
CA ALA A 269 -12.30 37.82 -3.22
C ALA A 269 -12.50 38.86 -4.34
N PRO A 270 -12.91 38.48 -5.59
CA PRO A 270 -13.28 39.45 -6.62
C PRO A 270 -14.48 40.29 -6.24
N ALA A 271 -15.46 39.70 -5.55
CA ALA A 271 -16.67 40.40 -5.14
C ALA A 271 -16.38 41.52 -4.11
N ILE A 272 -15.50 41.28 -3.13
CA ILE A 272 -15.04 42.27 -2.16
C ILE A 272 -14.22 43.38 -2.87
N GLN A 273 -13.34 43.02 -3.80
CA GLN A 273 -12.57 44.02 -4.57
C GLN A 273 -13.49 44.90 -5.42
N ALA A 274 -14.47 44.30 -6.10
CA ALA A 274 -15.46 45.09 -6.88
C ALA A 274 -16.34 45.97 -6.01
N SER A 275 -16.62 45.61 -4.75
CA SER A 275 -17.41 46.43 -3.82
C SER A 275 -16.64 47.64 -3.23
N ARG A 276 -15.31 47.59 -3.23
CA ARG A 276 -14.46 48.68 -2.70
C ARG A 276 -14.11 49.78 -3.72
N LEU A 277 -14.71 49.73 -4.94
CA LEU A 277 -14.51 50.76 -5.97
C LEU A 277 -15.07 52.11 -5.47
N ASN A 278 -14.22 53.14 -5.41
CA ASN A 278 -14.57 54.53 -5.06
C ASN A 278 -14.84 55.32 -6.34
N LEU A 279 -16.12 55.65 -6.58
CA LEU A 279 -16.58 56.43 -7.72
C LEU A 279 -15.85 57.77 -7.91
N GLN A 280 -15.44 58.43 -6.82
CA GLN A 280 -14.75 59.73 -6.86
C GLN A 280 -13.31 59.64 -7.37
N SER A 281 -12.59 58.54 -7.07
CA SER A 281 -11.19 58.37 -7.50
C SER A 281 -11.08 57.86 -8.94
N ASP A 282 -12.07 57.09 -9.43
CA ASP A 282 -12.00 56.45 -10.75
C ASP A 282 -12.49 57.36 -11.89
N LEU A 283 -13.39 58.34 -11.61
CA LEU A 283 -13.88 59.29 -12.59
C LEU A 283 -12.92 60.52 -12.74
N GLY A 284 -12.05 60.80 -11.74
CA GLY A 284 -11.11 61.91 -11.75
C GLY A 284 -9.66 61.54 -12.13
N ALA A 285 -9.35 60.26 -12.29
CA ALA A 285 -7.96 59.80 -12.35
C ALA A 285 -7.51 59.26 -13.71
N SER A 286 -7.77 60.06 -14.77
CA SER A 286 -7.17 59.75 -16.12
C SER A 286 -5.64 59.92 -16.16
N ALA A 287 -4.97 60.40 -15.08
CA ALA A 287 -3.56 60.74 -15.13
C ALA A 287 -2.64 60.23 -13.97
N ARG A 288 -3.17 59.65 -12.87
CA ARG A 288 -2.32 59.35 -11.65
C ARG A 288 -2.49 58.00 -10.97
N ASN A 289 -3.08 56.96 -11.56
CA ASN A 289 -3.29 55.69 -10.86
C ASN A 289 -2.19 54.66 -11.12
N VAL A 290 -1.04 54.83 -10.47
CA VAL A 290 0.03 53.83 -10.36
C VAL A 290 -0.16 52.92 -9.10
N SER A 291 -1.01 53.30 -8.13
CA SER A 291 -1.02 52.63 -6.81
C SER A 291 -2.04 51.49 -6.65
N THR A 292 -3.20 51.51 -7.30
CA THR A 292 -4.25 50.47 -7.13
C THR A 292 -3.97 49.15 -7.89
N GLY A 293 -3.15 49.21 -8.95
CA GLY A 293 -2.72 48.02 -9.68
C GLY A 293 -1.69 47.13 -8.94
N SER A 294 -0.96 47.70 -7.95
CA SER A 294 0.14 47.03 -7.27
C SER A 294 -0.33 45.91 -6.32
N GLU A 295 -1.41 46.08 -5.57
CA GLU A 295 -1.89 45.12 -4.59
C GLU A 295 -2.46 43.86 -5.27
N SER A 296 -3.26 44.02 -6.30
CA SER A 296 -3.84 42.90 -7.09
C SER A 296 -2.74 42.07 -7.79
N THR A 297 -1.68 42.73 -8.27
CA THR A 297 -0.57 42.05 -8.92
C THR A 297 0.28 41.28 -7.91
N ARG A 298 0.51 41.83 -6.70
CA ARG A 298 1.24 41.13 -5.63
C ARG A 298 0.50 39.87 -5.15
N LEU A 299 -0.82 39.97 -4.93
CA LEU A 299 -1.63 38.81 -4.51
C LEU A 299 -1.58 37.67 -5.53
N ARG A 300 -1.71 37.99 -6.83
CA ARG A 300 -1.61 36.97 -7.90
C ARG A 300 -0.22 36.38 -7.98
N SER A 301 0.82 37.16 -7.87
CA SER A 301 2.20 36.66 -7.84
C SER A 301 2.42 35.73 -6.63
N ALA A 302 1.87 36.07 -5.47
CA ALA A 302 1.94 35.22 -4.28
C ALA A 302 1.19 33.90 -4.48
N LEU A 303 -0.01 33.89 -5.09
CA LEU A 303 -0.76 32.69 -5.43
C LEU A 303 0.00 31.80 -6.40
N VAL A 304 0.64 32.40 -7.44
CA VAL A 304 1.45 31.63 -8.39
C VAL A 304 2.69 31.06 -7.72
N ILE A 305 3.40 31.82 -6.89
CA ILE A 305 4.58 31.32 -6.17
C ILE A 305 4.20 30.18 -5.23
N SER A 306 3.10 30.31 -4.46
CA SER A 306 2.64 29.22 -3.57
C SER A 306 2.26 27.96 -4.35
N GLN A 307 1.56 28.12 -5.49
CA GLN A 307 1.19 27.03 -6.38
C GLN A 307 2.43 26.35 -6.99
N LEU A 308 3.41 27.12 -7.46
CA LEU A 308 4.69 26.63 -7.96
C LEU A 308 5.41 25.83 -6.88
N SER A 309 5.45 26.34 -5.64
CA SER A 309 6.10 25.69 -4.50
C SER A 309 5.43 24.36 -4.14
N VAL A 310 4.11 24.35 -4.06
CA VAL A 310 3.34 23.13 -3.72
C VAL A 310 3.47 22.06 -4.81
N SER A 311 3.38 22.47 -6.08
CA SER A 311 3.58 21.55 -7.21
C SER A 311 5.00 21.00 -7.23
N PHE A 312 5.99 21.80 -6.89
CA PHE A 312 7.38 21.37 -6.79
C PHE A 312 7.56 20.30 -5.70
N VAL A 313 6.95 20.48 -4.52
CA VAL A 313 6.97 19.49 -3.43
C VAL A 313 6.36 18.17 -3.89
N LEU A 314 5.22 18.20 -4.60
CA LEU A 314 4.59 17.00 -5.13
C LEU A 314 5.47 16.27 -6.17
N LEU A 315 6.12 17.03 -7.05
CA LEU A 315 7.03 16.45 -8.04
C LEU A 315 8.27 15.81 -7.40
N ILE A 316 8.86 16.45 -6.41
CA ILE A 316 9.98 15.86 -5.63
C ILE A 316 9.51 14.59 -4.92
N GLY A 317 8.37 14.62 -4.24
CA GLY A 317 7.79 13.44 -3.57
C GLY A 317 7.55 12.28 -4.53
N ALA A 318 6.92 12.55 -5.67
CA ALA A 318 6.70 11.56 -6.72
C ALA A 318 8.02 11.02 -7.31
N GLY A 319 8.98 11.88 -7.58
CA GLY A 319 10.29 11.49 -8.10
C GLY A 319 11.06 10.59 -7.12
N LEU A 320 11.03 10.91 -5.82
CA LEU A 320 11.64 10.07 -4.78
C LEU A 320 10.96 8.70 -4.70
N LEU A 321 9.62 8.63 -4.70
CA LEU A 321 8.91 7.36 -4.65
C LEU A 321 9.10 6.52 -5.92
N LEU A 322 9.10 7.14 -7.09
CA LEU A 322 9.40 6.44 -8.35
C LEU A 322 10.80 5.84 -8.36
N ARG A 323 11.79 6.58 -7.90
CA ARG A 323 13.17 6.06 -7.77
C ARG A 323 13.30 5.00 -6.69
N SER A 324 12.59 5.16 -5.57
CA SER A 324 12.52 4.14 -4.53
C SER A 324 11.92 2.84 -5.07
N PHE A 325 10.84 2.95 -5.84
CA PHE A 325 10.19 1.81 -6.47
C PHE A 325 11.08 1.17 -7.56
N ASP A 326 11.75 1.97 -8.38
CA ASP A 326 12.71 1.47 -9.38
C ASP A 326 13.84 0.66 -8.71
N ARG A 327 14.41 1.17 -7.61
CA ARG A 327 15.41 0.41 -6.84
C ARG A 327 14.85 -0.89 -6.28
N LEU A 328 13.60 -0.88 -5.80
CA LEU A 328 12.93 -2.05 -5.26
C LEU A 328 12.74 -3.14 -6.33
N LEU A 329 12.42 -2.75 -7.57
CA LEU A 329 12.32 -3.67 -8.72
C LEU A 329 13.64 -4.35 -9.08
N HIS A 330 14.77 -3.74 -8.76
CA HIS A 330 16.11 -4.25 -9.06
C HIS A 330 16.79 -4.95 -7.86
N VAL A 331 16.06 -5.16 -6.77
CA VAL A 331 16.56 -5.92 -5.62
C VAL A 331 16.63 -7.40 -5.98
N ASP A 332 17.79 -8.01 -5.74
CA ASP A 332 17.90 -9.47 -5.82
C ASP A 332 17.16 -10.10 -4.63
N PRO A 333 16.09 -10.86 -4.86
CA PRO A 333 15.35 -11.53 -3.79
C PRO A 333 16.12 -12.69 -3.16
N GLY A 334 17.27 -13.08 -3.72
CA GLY A 334 18.08 -14.22 -3.29
C GLY A 334 17.62 -15.55 -3.91
N PHE A 335 16.59 -15.52 -4.76
CA PHE A 335 16.10 -16.67 -5.53
C PHE A 335 15.68 -16.24 -6.95
N ARG A 336 15.42 -17.19 -7.84
CA ARG A 336 15.00 -16.92 -9.22
C ARG A 336 13.50 -17.11 -9.35
N PRO A 337 12.69 -16.03 -9.41
CA PRO A 337 11.23 -16.15 -9.43
C PRO A 337 10.69 -16.63 -10.79
N ASN A 338 11.38 -16.32 -11.90
CA ASN A 338 10.89 -16.55 -13.24
C ASN A 338 10.65 -18.03 -13.53
N HIS A 339 9.56 -18.33 -14.21
CA HIS A 339 9.18 -19.69 -14.64
C HIS A 339 9.02 -20.69 -13.49
N VAL A 340 8.52 -20.25 -12.35
CA VAL A 340 8.26 -21.12 -11.21
C VAL A 340 6.78 -21.09 -10.87
N LEU A 341 6.13 -22.25 -10.97
CA LEU A 341 4.78 -22.50 -10.47
C LEU A 341 4.85 -22.96 -9.03
N THR A 342 3.95 -22.48 -8.20
CA THR A 342 3.76 -22.95 -6.83
C THR A 342 2.30 -23.33 -6.60
N PHE A 343 2.06 -24.29 -5.78
CA PHE A 343 0.73 -24.63 -5.28
C PHE A 343 0.84 -25.34 -3.93
N VAL A 344 -0.19 -25.20 -3.13
CA VAL A 344 -0.24 -25.76 -1.79
C VAL A 344 -1.04 -27.05 -1.80
N LEU A 345 -0.49 -28.06 -1.14
CA LEU A 345 -1.15 -29.30 -0.85
C LEU A 345 -1.29 -29.45 0.66
N ASP A 346 -2.50 -29.69 1.11
CA ASP A 346 -2.80 -30.07 2.48
C ASP A 346 -3.24 -31.54 2.49
N VAL A 347 -2.28 -32.42 2.75
CA VAL A 347 -2.54 -33.88 2.75
C VAL A 347 -3.12 -34.26 4.12
N PRO A 348 -4.41 -34.69 4.21
CA PRO A 348 -5.08 -34.90 5.47
C PRO A 348 -4.42 -36.01 6.30
N LEU A 349 -4.28 -35.74 7.62
CA LEU A 349 -3.63 -36.66 8.58
C LEU A 349 -4.41 -37.92 8.86
N ASP A 350 -5.71 -37.81 8.86
CA ASP A 350 -6.67 -38.86 9.15
C ASP A 350 -6.69 -39.94 8.09
N ARG A 351 -6.47 -39.56 6.82
CA ARG A 351 -6.43 -40.51 5.69
C ARG A 351 -5.03 -41.01 5.37
N HIS A 352 -4.03 -40.20 5.60
CA HIS A 352 -2.64 -40.53 5.27
C HIS A 352 -1.75 -40.45 6.51
N PRO A 353 -1.39 -41.56 7.14
CA PRO A 353 -0.37 -41.62 8.17
C PRO A 353 0.93 -40.94 7.71
N ARG A 354 1.72 -40.41 8.63
CA ARG A 354 2.92 -39.60 8.33
C ARG A 354 3.81 -40.17 7.23
N ALA A 355 4.15 -41.46 7.31
CA ALA A 355 5.00 -42.12 6.31
C ALA A 355 4.35 -42.17 4.91
N GLN A 356 3.03 -42.31 4.82
CA GLN A 356 2.34 -42.33 3.53
C GLN A 356 2.30 -40.94 2.89
N ARG A 357 2.26 -39.87 3.66
CA ARG A 357 2.29 -38.48 3.14
C ARG A 357 3.64 -38.16 2.54
N THR A 358 4.73 -38.50 3.21
CA THR A 358 6.06 -38.33 2.64
C THR A 358 6.18 -39.11 1.33
N ALA A 359 5.74 -40.37 1.30
CA ALA A 359 5.74 -41.17 0.09
C ALA A 359 4.84 -40.58 -1.02
N PHE A 360 3.69 -39.99 -0.67
CA PHE A 360 2.81 -39.30 -1.61
C PHE A 360 3.51 -38.08 -2.25
N VAL A 361 4.11 -37.20 -1.42
CA VAL A 361 4.84 -36.04 -1.91
C VAL A 361 6.04 -36.42 -2.77
N GLU A 362 6.82 -37.42 -2.37
CA GLU A 362 7.92 -37.95 -3.16
C GLU A 362 7.46 -38.51 -4.50
N GLN A 363 6.34 -39.28 -4.53
CA GLN A 363 5.77 -39.82 -5.76
C GLN A 363 5.30 -38.68 -6.67
N LEU A 364 4.62 -37.67 -6.11
CA LEU A 364 4.20 -36.47 -6.85
C LEU A 364 5.40 -35.74 -7.47
N LEU A 365 6.45 -35.51 -6.69
CA LEU A 365 7.66 -34.85 -7.18
C LEU A 365 8.35 -35.66 -8.28
N ARG A 366 8.46 -37.00 -8.12
CA ARG A 366 9.02 -37.85 -9.18
C ARG A 366 8.19 -37.77 -10.47
N SER A 367 6.87 -37.85 -10.36
CA SER A 367 5.97 -37.75 -11.52
C SER A 367 6.04 -36.38 -12.17
N THR A 368 6.11 -35.30 -11.36
CA THR A 368 6.24 -33.92 -11.85
C THR A 368 7.54 -33.70 -12.60
N ARG A 369 8.66 -34.18 -12.07
CA ARG A 369 10.00 -34.11 -12.71
C ARG A 369 10.07 -34.86 -14.03
N ALA A 370 9.25 -35.89 -14.20
CA ALA A 370 9.18 -36.67 -15.45
C ALA A 370 8.37 -35.97 -16.56
N LEU A 371 7.64 -34.91 -16.27
CA LEU A 371 6.83 -34.17 -17.24
C LEU A 371 7.69 -33.41 -18.24
N PRO A 372 7.39 -33.45 -19.56
CA PRO A 372 8.07 -32.62 -20.53
C PRO A 372 7.94 -31.12 -20.22
N GLY A 373 9.05 -30.40 -20.21
CA GLY A 373 9.08 -28.98 -19.94
C GLY A 373 9.25 -28.60 -18.45
N VAL A 374 9.25 -29.58 -17.53
CA VAL A 374 9.65 -29.37 -16.14
C VAL A 374 11.17 -29.48 -16.04
N GLN A 375 11.82 -28.52 -15.46
CA GLN A 375 13.28 -28.47 -15.25
C GLN A 375 13.66 -29.02 -13.86
N ALA A 376 12.87 -28.67 -12.86
CA ALA A 376 13.06 -29.11 -11.47
C ALA A 376 11.73 -28.97 -10.70
N ALA A 377 11.56 -29.81 -9.68
CA ALA A 377 10.43 -29.68 -8.75
C ALA A 377 10.90 -30.02 -7.33
N SER A 378 10.34 -29.36 -6.34
CA SER A 378 10.65 -29.57 -4.93
C SER A 378 9.46 -29.26 -4.05
N ALA A 379 9.59 -29.58 -2.77
CA ALA A 379 8.62 -29.30 -1.73
C ALA A 379 9.25 -28.44 -0.64
N VAL A 380 8.45 -27.52 -0.07
CA VAL A 380 8.87 -26.67 1.04
C VAL A 380 7.69 -26.37 1.96
N PHE A 381 7.98 -26.32 3.26
CA PHE A 381 7.14 -25.65 4.23
C PHE A 381 7.73 -24.27 4.52
N GLY A 382 6.91 -23.22 4.33
CA GLY A 382 7.35 -21.85 4.52
C GLY A 382 8.01 -21.24 3.28
N LEU A 383 7.24 -21.05 2.19
CA LEU A 383 7.73 -20.37 0.98
C LEU A 383 8.18 -18.92 1.30
N PRO A 384 9.29 -18.40 0.72
CA PRO A 384 9.62 -16.99 0.82
C PRO A 384 8.49 -16.09 0.31
N LEU A 385 8.29 -14.92 0.95
CA LEU A 385 7.23 -13.95 0.65
C LEU A 385 5.80 -14.46 0.91
N ASP A 386 5.65 -15.63 1.52
CA ASP A 386 4.37 -16.13 2.02
C ASP A 386 4.34 -15.93 3.54
N GLU A 387 3.73 -14.81 3.97
CA GLU A 387 3.67 -14.45 5.40
C GLU A 387 2.78 -15.42 6.18
N ASP A 388 1.72 -15.93 5.57
CA ASP A 388 0.74 -16.82 6.20
C ASP A 388 1.37 -18.18 6.58
N ARG A 389 2.42 -18.61 5.86
CA ARG A 389 3.12 -19.87 6.08
C ARG A 389 4.54 -19.71 6.59
N SER A 390 4.87 -18.53 7.11
CA SER A 390 6.19 -18.25 7.69
C SER A 390 6.30 -18.84 9.10
N ALA A 391 7.28 -19.71 9.30
CA ALA A 391 7.56 -20.30 10.60
C ALA A 391 8.82 -19.70 11.23
N PHE A 392 8.75 -19.49 12.55
CA PHE A 392 9.86 -18.99 13.35
C PHE A 392 10.09 -19.90 14.55
N THR A 393 11.35 -20.08 14.87
CA THR A 393 11.77 -20.86 16.05
C THR A 393 12.86 -20.10 16.83
N THR A 394 13.24 -20.64 17.98
CA THR A 394 14.41 -20.20 18.73
C THR A 394 15.58 -21.14 18.49
N LEU A 395 16.79 -20.58 18.37
CA LEU A 395 17.99 -21.31 18.09
C LEU A 395 18.89 -21.38 19.32
N GLU A 396 19.48 -22.56 19.54
CA GLU A 396 20.54 -22.80 20.53
C GLU A 396 21.75 -23.41 19.83
N ILE A 397 22.95 -22.92 20.12
CA ILE A 397 24.17 -23.42 19.54
C ILE A 397 24.87 -24.31 20.60
N GLU A 398 25.25 -25.52 20.23
CA GLU A 398 25.98 -26.43 21.13
C GLU A 398 27.25 -25.77 21.67
N GLY A 399 27.49 -25.89 22.97
CA GLY A 399 28.62 -25.25 23.63
C GLY A 399 28.48 -23.76 23.93
N ARG A 400 27.33 -23.13 23.56
CA ARG A 400 27.05 -21.74 23.88
C ARG A 400 25.68 -21.64 24.59
N PRO A 401 25.61 -22.06 25.89
CA PRO A 401 24.35 -22.03 26.60
C PRO A 401 23.88 -20.58 26.80
N VAL A 402 22.67 -20.29 26.36
CA VAL A 402 22.00 -18.99 26.54
C VAL A 402 20.69 -19.21 27.28
N ALA A 403 20.36 -18.27 28.16
CA ALA A 403 19.06 -18.33 28.83
C ALA A 403 17.92 -18.39 27.78
N PRO A 404 16.83 -19.11 28.04
CA PRO A 404 15.70 -19.22 27.11
C PRO A 404 15.20 -17.88 26.56
N SER A 405 15.22 -16.84 27.43
CA SER A 405 14.87 -15.46 27.07
C SER A 405 15.78 -14.78 26.05
N GLN A 406 17.02 -15.24 25.94
CA GLN A 406 18.06 -14.66 25.10
C GLN A 406 18.31 -15.47 23.82
N ARG A 407 17.64 -16.61 23.65
CA ARG A 407 17.78 -17.42 22.44
C ARG A 407 17.36 -16.61 21.21
N PRO A 408 18.20 -16.53 20.17
CA PRO A 408 17.89 -15.80 18.96
C PRO A 408 16.68 -16.42 18.24
N ARG A 409 15.78 -15.55 17.75
CA ARG A 409 14.69 -15.95 16.88
C ARG A 409 15.22 -16.11 15.45
N THR A 410 14.88 -17.20 14.80
CA THR A 410 15.29 -17.52 13.43
C THR A 410 14.07 -17.99 12.63
N ALA A 411 14.01 -17.64 11.36
CA ALA A 411 13.07 -18.27 10.45
C ALA A 411 13.47 -19.71 10.20
N PHE A 412 12.50 -20.53 9.90
CA PHE A 412 12.69 -21.96 9.75
C PHE A 412 11.94 -22.47 8.54
N ARG A 413 12.58 -23.40 7.77
CA ARG A 413 11.96 -24.07 6.63
C ARG A 413 12.29 -25.55 6.63
N LEU A 414 11.27 -26.36 6.33
CA LEU A 414 11.48 -27.76 5.94
C LEU A 414 11.49 -27.83 4.42
N ILE A 415 12.53 -28.43 3.86
CA ILE A 415 12.75 -28.48 2.42
C ILE A 415 13.13 -29.86 1.94
N GLU A 416 12.73 -30.17 0.72
CA GLU A 416 13.24 -31.33 -0.02
C GLU A 416 14.61 -30.99 -0.63
N SER A 417 15.45 -31.98 -0.84
CA SER A 417 16.88 -31.86 -1.23
C SER A 417 17.13 -30.97 -2.46
N GLN A 418 16.23 -30.97 -3.45
CA GLN A 418 16.37 -30.16 -4.67
C GLN A 418 15.84 -28.73 -4.54
N TYR A 419 15.39 -28.31 -3.36
CA TYR A 419 14.78 -27.00 -3.15
C TYR A 419 15.69 -25.83 -3.57
N PHE A 420 16.95 -25.82 -3.15
CA PHE A 420 17.88 -24.75 -3.49
C PHE A 420 18.13 -24.66 -5.01
N GLN A 421 18.21 -25.79 -5.68
CA GLN A 421 18.34 -25.87 -7.13
C GLN A 421 17.08 -25.35 -7.82
N THR A 422 15.90 -25.81 -7.36
CA THR A 422 14.60 -25.43 -7.92
C THR A 422 14.35 -23.94 -7.74
N MET A 423 14.67 -23.36 -6.58
CA MET A 423 14.55 -21.94 -6.31
C MET A 423 15.70 -21.09 -6.91
N GLY A 424 16.80 -21.71 -7.30
CA GLY A 424 18.00 -21.00 -7.77
C GLY A 424 18.75 -20.26 -6.67
N ILE A 425 18.67 -20.73 -5.42
CA ILE A 425 19.38 -20.18 -4.26
C ILE A 425 20.82 -20.69 -4.30
N ARG A 426 21.79 -19.79 -4.14
CA ARG A 426 23.21 -20.13 -4.25
C ARG A 426 23.75 -20.75 -2.98
N LEU A 427 24.43 -21.90 -3.09
CA LEU A 427 25.26 -22.45 -2.04
C LEU A 427 26.57 -21.65 -1.95
N LEU A 428 26.91 -21.16 -0.76
CA LEU A 428 28.13 -20.38 -0.50
C LEU A 428 29.25 -21.23 0.07
N LYS A 429 28.97 -22.17 1.00
CA LYS A 429 29.91 -23.05 1.63
C LYS A 429 29.28 -24.41 1.94
N GLY A 430 30.09 -25.47 1.97
CA GLY A 430 29.63 -26.81 2.31
C GLY A 430 28.85 -27.49 1.20
N ARG A 431 27.81 -28.23 1.57
CA ARG A 431 26.94 -28.99 0.64
C ARG A 431 25.46 -28.75 0.86
N THR A 432 24.66 -29.06 -0.13
CA THR A 432 23.21 -29.17 -0.01
C THR A 432 22.80 -30.49 0.64
N PHE A 433 21.51 -30.67 0.94
CA PHE A 433 21.01 -31.94 1.44
C PHE A 433 21.12 -33.03 0.38
N SER A 434 21.40 -34.26 0.85
CA SER A 434 21.37 -35.47 0.05
C SER A 434 20.10 -36.29 0.36
N PRO A 435 19.74 -37.27 -0.46
CA PRO A 435 18.62 -38.16 -0.18
C PRO A 435 18.75 -38.93 1.15
N GLU A 436 19.98 -39.21 1.60
CA GLU A 436 20.23 -39.87 2.88
C GLU A 436 19.88 -38.95 4.06
N ASP A 437 20.11 -37.64 3.93
CA ASP A 437 19.73 -36.65 4.96
C ASP A 437 18.21 -36.62 5.17
N GLU A 438 17.41 -36.90 4.13
CA GLU A 438 15.96 -36.96 4.20
C GLU A 438 15.45 -38.23 4.92
N GLN A 439 16.24 -39.28 4.95
CA GLN A 439 15.90 -40.51 5.69
C GLN A 439 16.07 -40.33 7.21
N GLY A 440 16.71 -39.24 7.63
CA GLY A 440 16.76 -38.82 9.03
C GLY A 440 17.80 -39.55 9.88
N GLU A 441 18.73 -40.31 9.29
CA GLU A 441 19.77 -41.04 10.01
C GLU A 441 20.72 -40.10 10.77
N LEU A 442 21.05 -38.96 10.16
CA LEU A 442 21.86 -37.91 10.78
C LEU A 442 21.13 -36.56 10.70
N PRO A 443 20.77 -35.95 11.84
CA PRO A 443 20.13 -34.65 11.84
C PRO A 443 21.08 -33.57 11.32
N VAL A 444 20.78 -32.98 10.17
CA VAL A 444 21.57 -31.93 9.54
C VAL A 444 20.76 -30.65 9.35
N ALA A 445 21.46 -29.53 9.17
CA ALA A 445 20.86 -28.23 8.87
C ALA A 445 21.73 -27.45 7.89
N ILE A 446 21.09 -26.55 7.13
CA ILE A 446 21.74 -25.54 6.32
C ILE A 446 21.28 -24.18 6.85
N VAL A 447 22.15 -23.18 6.85
CA VAL A 447 21.88 -21.84 7.38
C VAL A 447 22.17 -20.79 6.32
N ASN A 448 21.53 -19.61 6.45
CA ASN A 448 21.81 -18.51 5.55
C ASN A 448 22.99 -17.64 6.04
N GLU A 449 23.51 -16.79 5.15
CA GLU A 449 24.63 -15.89 5.43
C GLU A 449 24.35 -14.94 6.59
N THR A 450 23.13 -14.42 6.71
CA THR A 450 22.73 -13.52 7.81
C THR A 450 22.79 -14.23 9.18
N LEU A 451 22.45 -15.50 9.27
CA LEU A 451 22.61 -16.28 10.50
C LEU A 451 24.07 -16.40 10.89
N VAL A 452 24.94 -16.72 9.92
CA VAL A 452 26.39 -16.82 10.15
C VAL A 452 26.95 -15.49 10.65
N ARG A 453 26.59 -14.39 10.01
CA ARG A 453 27.06 -13.05 10.39
C ARG A 453 26.61 -12.66 11.80
N LYS A 454 25.36 -12.96 12.19
CA LYS A 454 24.78 -12.54 13.48
C LYS A 454 25.13 -13.44 14.65
N LEU A 455 25.32 -14.76 14.42
CA LEU A 455 25.46 -15.74 15.50
C LEU A 455 26.83 -16.40 15.54
N PHE A 456 27.58 -16.34 14.45
CA PHE A 456 28.96 -16.90 14.36
C PHE A 456 30.00 -15.82 14.08
N ASP A 457 29.66 -14.53 14.16
CA ASP A 457 30.55 -13.40 13.90
C ASP A 457 31.28 -13.52 12.54
N GLY A 458 30.64 -14.14 11.55
CA GLY A 458 31.23 -14.42 10.23
C GLY A 458 32.20 -15.61 10.17
N GLN A 459 32.43 -16.31 11.27
CA GLN A 459 33.28 -17.52 11.30
C GLN A 459 32.59 -18.68 10.57
N ASN A 460 33.34 -19.73 10.29
CA ASN A 460 32.82 -20.90 9.60
C ASN A 460 31.88 -21.70 10.53
N PRO A 461 30.56 -21.82 10.21
CA PRO A 461 29.63 -22.55 11.07
C PRO A 461 29.57 -24.06 10.78
N ILE A 462 30.22 -24.54 9.69
CA ILE A 462 30.12 -25.94 9.25
C ILE A 462 30.75 -26.85 10.32
N GLY A 463 30.05 -27.94 10.64
CA GLY A 463 30.44 -28.89 11.69
C GLY A 463 29.96 -28.52 13.09
N HIS A 464 29.47 -27.27 13.30
CA HIS A 464 28.81 -26.91 14.57
C HIS A 464 27.42 -27.49 14.62
N ARG A 465 26.94 -27.79 15.82
CA ARG A 465 25.60 -28.31 16.03
C ARG A 465 24.70 -27.24 16.60
N ILE A 466 23.47 -27.23 16.09
CA ILE A 466 22.40 -26.32 16.50
C ILE A 466 21.17 -27.10 16.91
N LYS A 467 20.45 -26.57 17.87
CA LYS A 467 19.17 -27.08 18.33
C LYS A 467 18.09 -26.04 17.98
N ALA A 468 17.18 -26.40 17.10
CA ALA A 468 16.05 -25.57 16.71
C ALA A 468 14.78 -26.31 17.10
N ASN A 469 13.89 -25.64 17.81
CA ASN A 469 12.65 -26.24 18.29
C ASN A 469 11.59 -26.15 17.18
N ILE A 470 11.46 -27.23 16.43
CA ILE A 470 10.67 -27.27 15.18
C ILE A 470 9.81 -28.54 15.18
N GLY A 471 8.49 -28.34 15.21
CA GLY A 471 7.54 -29.40 14.86
C GLY A 471 7.46 -30.60 15.80
N PHE A 472 8.09 -30.54 16.98
CA PHE A 472 8.10 -31.66 17.93
C PHE A 472 6.99 -31.52 18.95
N GLY A 473 6.37 -32.66 19.33
CA GLY A 473 5.42 -32.74 20.43
C GLY A 473 6.04 -32.34 21.78
N GLU A 474 5.21 -32.08 22.79
CA GLU A 474 5.64 -31.62 24.15
C GLU A 474 6.71 -32.50 24.79
N ASN A 475 6.76 -33.78 24.42
CA ASN A 475 7.68 -34.76 24.99
C ASN A 475 8.89 -35.07 24.12
N GLU A 476 9.00 -34.50 22.95
CA GLU A 476 10.09 -34.76 22.02
C GLU A 476 11.13 -33.63 22.11
N GLN A 477 12.36 -33.99 22.45
CA GLN A 477 13.45 -33.02 22.41
C GLN A 477 13.90 -32.81 20.96
N PRO A 478 13.99 -31.55 20.48
CA PRO A 478 14.48 -31.31 19.14
C PRO A 478 15.93 -31.85 18.99
N PRO A 479 16.23 -32.53 17.88
CA PRO A 479 17.55 -33.07 17.65
C PRO A 479 18.60 -31.98 17.50
N LEU A 480 19.83 -32.30 17.92
CA LEU A 480 21.01 -31.52 17.58
C LEU A 480 21.33 -31.78 16.10
N ARG A 481 21.23 -30.72 15.26
CA ARG A 481 21.48 -30.78 13.83
C ARG A 481 22.86 -30.22 13.51
N GLU A 482 23.68 -30.96 12.77
CA GLU A 482 24.96 -30.47 12.29
C GLU A 482 24.80 -29.53 11.11
N ILE A 483 25.46 -28.38 11.14
CA ILE A 483 25.46 -27.44 10.00
C ILE A 483 26.38 -28.00 8.91
N VAL A 484 25.77 -28.38 7.76
CA VAL A 484 26.50 -28.96 6.61
C VAL A 484 26.68 -27.98 5.46
N GLY A 485 25.97 -26.87 5.46
CA GLY A 485 26.05 -25.88 4.38
C GLY A 485 25.61 -24.48 4.79
N VAL A 486 26.06 -23.51 3.99
CA VAL A 486 25.68 -22.10 4.08
C VAL A 486 25.17 -21.65 2.72
N VAL A 487 23.98 -21.07 2.68
CA VAL A 487 23.36 -20.53 1.46
C VAL A 487 23.28 -19.00 1.49
N ALA A 488 23.11 -18.40 0.32
CA ALA A 488 22.89 -16.97 0.20
C ALA A 488 21.59 -16.54 0.93
N ASP A 489 21.55 -15.29 1.34
CA ASP A 489 20.36 -14.70 1.97
C ASP A 489 19.17 -14.65 1.01
N VAL A 490 17.99 -14.92 1.52
CA VAL A 490 16.70 -14.81 0.83
C VAL A 490 15.86 -13.74 1.51
N LYS A 491 15.14 -12.94 0.71
CA LYS A 491 14.19 -11.93 1.19
C LYS A 491 12.86 -12.61 1.53
N SER A 492 12.71 -13.05 2.76
CA SER A 492 11.58 -13.90 3.16
C SER A 492 10.34 -13.14 3.61
N GLY A 493 10.50 -11.99 4.31
CA GLY A 493 9.37 -11.19 4.80
C GLY A 493 8.87 -10.15 3.79
N GLY A 494 9.71 -9.74 2.82
CA GLY A 494 9.37 -8.76 1.79
C GLY A 494 10.60 -8.33 1.02
N ILE A 495 10.44 -7.98 -0.25
CA ILE A 495 11.57 -7.57 -1.11
C ILE A 495 12.30 -6.35 -0.53
N GLY A 496 11.56 -5.44 0.12
CA GLY A 496 12.11 -4.25 0.77
C GLY A 496 12.75 -4.49 2.13
N GLU A 497 12.63 -5.67 2.70
CA GLU A 497 13.12 -5.97 4.04
C GLU A 497 14.54 -6.53 4.05
N ASN A 498 15.18 -6.43 5.21
CA ASN A 498 16.46 -7.07 5.40
C ASN A 498 16.28 -8.57 5.62
N ALA A 499 17.21 -9.38 5.08
CA ALA A 499 17.21 -10.80 5.35
C ALA A 499 17.31 -11.09 6.86
N VAL A 500 16.53 -12.08 7.30
CA VAL A 500 16.52 -12.55 8.68
C VAL A 500 17.41 -13.80 8.82
N PRO A 501 17.89 -14.14 10.03
CA PRO A 501 18.53 -15.43 10.26
C PRO A 501 17.56 -16.55 9.89
N GLU A 502 18.03 -17.53 9.12
CA GLU A 502 17.20 -18.61 8.59
C GLU A 502 17.91 -19.96 8.68
N VAL A 503 17.16 -20.97 9.09
CA VAL A 503 17.60 -22.37 9.19
C VAL A 503 16.74 -23.22 8.27
N TYR A 504 17.39 -24.03 7.48
CA TYR A 504 16.77 -25.04 6.63
C TYR A 504 17.06 -26.42 7.22
N ALA A 505 16.04 -27.29 7.28
CA ALA A 505 16.21 -28.68 7.64
C ALA A 505 15.54 -29.57 6.55
N PRO A 506 16.04 -30.80 6.35
CA PRO A 506 15.42 -31.71 5.41
C PRO A 506 14.04 -32.08 5.90
N GLN A 507 13.10 -32.26 4.97
CA GLN A 507 11.77 -32.78 5.26
C GLN A 507 11.87 -34.30 5.45
N THR A 508 11.89 -34.74 6.71
CA THR A 508 11.96 -36.16 7.06
C THR A 508 10.56 -36.76 7.28
N PRO A 509 10.41 -38.08 7.23
CA PRO A 509 9.11 -38.76 7.47
C PRO A 509 8.53 -38.49 8.87
N THR A 510 9.39 -38.12 9.84
CA THR A 510 8.99 -37.79 11.21
C THR A 510 8.59 -36.34 11.38
N ASP A 511 9.09 -35.45 10.52
CA ASP A 511 8.74 -34.04 10.59
C ASP A 511 7.34 -33.83 10.02
N PHE A 512 6.48 -33.35 10.88
CA PHE A 512 5.09 -33.18 10.57
C PHE A 512 4.81 -31.78 10.04
N ILE A 513 4.25 -31.70 8.85
CA ILE A 513 3.52 -30.53 8.39
C ILE A 513 2.46 -31.00 7.39
N GLY A 514 1.16 -30.82 7.73
CA GLY A 514 0.04 -31.21 6.86
C GLY A 514 0.07 -30.44 5.55
N GLU A 515 0.44 -29.18 5.62
CA GLU A 515 0.47 -28.26 4.50
C GLU A 515 1.88 -28.17 3.92
N THR A 516 2.03 -28.44 2.63
CA THR A 516 3.31 -28.39 1.91
C THR A 516 3.14 -27.60 0.61
N THR A 517 4.02 -26.67 0.33
CA THR A 517 4.05 -25.95 -0.95
C THR A 517 4.94 -26.71 -1.94
N ILE A 518 4.38 -27.09 -3.06
CA ILE A 518 5.11 -27.67 -4.19
C ILE A 518 5.60 -26.54 -5.08
N VAL A 519 6.87 -26.60 -5.44
CA VAL A 519 7.56 -25.61 -6.28
C VAL A 519 8.02 -26.31 -7.56
N VAL A 520 7.60 -25.83 -8.72
CA VAL A 520 7.88 -26.46 -10.02
C VAL A 520 8.53 -25.42 -10.95
N ARG A 521 9.78 -25.62 -11.30
CA ARG A 521 10.48 -24.81 -12.31
C ARG A 521 10.24 -25.38 -13.69
N THR A 522 9.73 -24.53 -14.58
CA THR A 522 9.36 -24.89 -15.96
C THR A 522 10.30 -24.23 -16.97
N ALA A 523 10.37 -24.78 -18.18
CA ALA A 523 11.12 -24.19 -19.29
C ALA A 523 10.33 -23.06 -19.99
N THR A 524 9.02 -23.06 -19.87
CA THR A 524 8.08 -22.13 -20.50
C THR A 524 7.14 -21.52 -19.46
N ASP A 525 6.07 -20.84 -19.90
CA ASP A 525 5.08 -20.24 -19.02
C ASP A 525 4.55 -21.25 -17.97
N PRO A 526 4.76 -20.99 -16.68
CA PRO A 526 4.31 -21.89 -15.62
C PRO A 526 2.80 -22.07 -15.57
N ASN A 527 2.01 -21.09 -16.00
CA ASN A 527 0.55 -21.18 -16.01
C ASN A 527 0.01 -22.27 -16.94
N ALA A 528 0.75 -22.62 -18.00
CA ALA A 528 0.40 -23.70 -18.90
C ALA A 528 0.40 -25.09 -18.20
N PHE A 529 1.12 -25.23 -17.10
CA PHE A 529 1.22 -26.47 -16.34
C PHE A 529 0.13 -26.67 -15.28
N VAL A 530 -0.67 -25.65 -14.96
CA VAL A 530 -1.67 -25.71 -13.89
C VAL A 530 -2.68 -26.86 -14.11
N SER A 531 -3.21 -26.98 -15.31
CA SER A 531 -4.16 -28.08 -15.64
C SER A 531 -3.51 -29.46 -15.54
N THR A 532 -2.25 -29.57 -15.98
CA THR A 532 -1.47 -30.81 -15.90
C THR A 532 -1.21 -31.20 -14.43
N MET A 533 -0.82 -30.24 -13.59
CA MET A 533 -0.62 -30.48 -12.15
C MET A 533 -1.93 -30.90 -11.48
N ARG A 534 -3.04 -30.21 -11.80
CA ARG A 534 -4.37 -30.58 -11.27
C ARG A 534 -4.75 -31.99 -11.66
N SER A 535 -4.56 -32.38 -12.91
CA SER A 535 -4.84 -33.74 -13.38
C SER A 535 -3.92 -34.78 -12.74
N LEU A 536 -2.63 -34.45 -12.55
CA LEU A 536 -1.66 -35.34 -11.92
C LEU A 536 -2.06 -35.61 -10.45
N VAL A 537 -2.33 -34.56 -9.67
CA VAL A 537 -2.75 -34.72 -8.27
C VAL A 537 -4.07 -35.47 -8.18
N ALA A 538 -5.06 -35.13 -9.01
CA ALA A 538 -6.36 -35.83 -9.05
C ALA A 538 -6.25 -37.33 -9.46
N SER A 539 -5.21 -37.71 -10.22
CA SER A 539 -4.94 -39.12 -10.54
C SER A 539 -4.38 -39.89 -9.36
N MET A 540 -3.73 -39.23 -8.40
CA MET A 540 -3.18 -39.82 -7.18
C MET A 540 -4.20 -39.82 -6.04
N ASP A 541 -4.90 -38.68 -5.86
CA ASP A 541 -6.01 -38.52 -4.92
C ASP A 541 -7.03 -37.53 -5.51
N LYS A 542 -8.26 -38.02 -5.77
CA LYS A 542 -9.33 -37.21 -6.37
C LYS A 542 -9.91 -36.14 -5.46
N GLU A 543 -9.75 -36.29 -4.16
CA GLU A 543 -10.32 -35.43 -3.16
C GLU A 543 -9.33 -34.32 -2.69
N LEU A 544 -8.07 -34.39 -3.16
CA LEU A 544 -7.05 -33.44 -2.78
C LEU A 544 -7.03 -32.25 -3.75
N PRO A 545 -7.53 -31.05 -3.36
CA PRO A 545 -7.49 -29.87 -4.21
C PRO A 545 -6.10 -29.23 -4.23
N LEU A 546 -5.74 -28.61 -5.36
CA LEU A 546 -4.63 -27.68 -5.40
C LEU A 546 -5.10 -26.32 -4.86
N ARG A 547 -4.46 -25.85 -3.79
CA ARG A 547 -4.74 -24.55 -3.19
C ARG A 547 -3.66 -23.56 -3.58
N ASP A 548 -3.97 -22.26 -3.54
CA ASP A 548 -3.03 -21.15 -3.75
C ASP A 548 -2.11 -21.33 -4.97
N VAL A 549 -2.69 -21.70 -6.10
CA VAL A 549 -1.93 -21.88 -7.34
C VAL A 549 -1.50 -20.52 -7.86
N LYS A 550 -0.21 -20.20 -7.74
CA LYS A 550 0.40 -18.91 -8.10
C LYS A 550 1.78 -19.14 -8.71
N THR A 551 2.25 -18.17 -9.48
CA THR A 551 3.66 -18.13 -9.85
C THR A 551 4.50 -17.47 -8.75
N LEU A 552 5.78 -17.76 -8.70
CA LEU A 552 6.67 -17.08 -7.76
C LEU A 552 6.83 -15.58 -8.10
N ASP A 553 6.64 -15.21 -9.38
CA ASP A 553 6.56 -13.81 -9.82
C ASP A 553 5.32 -13.10 -9.23
N ASP A 554 4.20 -13.82 -9.00
CA ASP A 554 3.01 -13.25 -8.35
C ASP A 554 3.31 -12.89 -6.89
N TYR A 555 4.06 -13.74 -6.15
CA TYR A 555 4.49 -13.41 -4.79
C TYR A 555 5.41 -12.19 -4.74
N VAL A 556 6.38 -12.10 -5.66
CA VAL A 556 7.24 -10.91 -5.79
C VAL A 556 6.40 -9.67 -6.10
N SER A 557 5.47 -9.76 -7.06
CA SER A 557 4.60 -8.66 -7.47
C SER A 557 3.66 -8.22 -6.34
N ALA A 558 3.12 -9.17 -5.57
CA ALA A 558 2.29 -8.89 -4.41
C ALA A 558 3.08 -8.17 -3.31
N SER A 559 4.32 -8.61 -3.03
CA SER A 559 5.20 -8.00 -2.02
C SER A 559 5.55 -6.52 -2.27
N ILE A 560 5.49 -6.05 -3.53
CA ILE A 560 5.79 -4.65 -3.91
C ILE A 560 4.55 -3.88 -4.38
N SER A 561 3.37 -4.50 -4.30
CA SER A 561 2.13 -3.94 -4.86
C SER A 561 1.72 -2.62 -4.18
N ALA A 562 1.88 -2.51 -2.86
CA ALA A 562 1.58 -1.30 -2.11
C ALA A 562 2.48 -0.12 -2.53
N GLN A 563 3.79 -0.36 -2.69
CA GLN A 563 4.75 0.66 -3.12
C GLN A 563 4.48 1.10 -4.57
N ARG A 564 4.14 0.15 -5.46
CA ARG A 564 3.74 0.43 -6.86
C ARG A 564 2.49 1.30 -6.90
N PHE A 565 1.47 0.95 -6.13
CA PHE A 565 0.21 1.71 -6.06
C PHE A 565 0.46 3.14 -5.58
N GLN A 566 1.22 3.32 -4.50
CA GLN A 566 1.56 4.62 -3.94
C GLN A 566 2.36 5.49 -4.92
N ALA A 567 3.40 4.92 -5.55
CA ALA A 567 4.22 5.64 -6.52
C ALA A 567 3.39 6.07 -7.74
N THR A 568 2.51 5.21 -8.23
CA THR A 568 1.61 5.51 -9.35
C THR A 568 0.64 6.63 -9.02
N LEU A 569 -0.05 6.57 -7.88
CA LEU A 569 -1.01 7.60 -7.48
C LEU A 569 -0.34 8.96 -7.26
N LEU A 570 0.80 8.97 -6.55
CA LEU A 570 1.51 10.23 -6.34
C LEU A 570 2.04 10.83 -7.64
N SER A 571 2.46 9.98 -8.59
CA SER A 571 2.87 10.42 -9.92
C SER A 571 1.72 11.04 -10.72
N ILE A 572 0.52 10.47 -10.64
CA ILE A 572 -0.69 11.06 -11.26
C ILE A 572 -1.00 12.42 -10.64
N PHE A 573 -0.98 12.53 -9.31
CA PHE A 573 -1.23 13.82 -8.63
C PHE A 573 -0.14 14.85 -8.95
N ALA A 574 1.11 14.45 -9.00
CA ALA A 574 2.21 15.32 -9.39
C ALA A 574 2.08 15.82 -10.84
N ALA A 575 1.70 14.94 -11.77
CA ALA A 575 1.44 15.32 -13.16
C ALA A 575 0.27 16.30 -13.28
N LEU A 576 -0.84 16.05 -12.57
CA LEU A 576 -1.98 16.96 -12.52
C LEU A 576 -1.59 18.32 -11.93
N ALA A 577 -0.89 18.33 -10.80
CA ALA A 577 -0.38 19.55 -10.17
C ALA A 577 0.53 20.33 -11.11
N PHE A 578 1.39 19.65 -11.83
CA PHE A 578 2.32 20.24 -12.80
C PHE A 578 1.59 20.90 -13.97
N VAL A 579 0.61 20.21 -14.58
CA VAL A 579 -0.22 20.76 -15.65
C VAL A 579 -1.02 21.95 -15.17
N LEU A 580 -1.68 21.85 -14.01
CA LEU A 580 -2.43 22.97 -13.42
C LEU A 580 -1.54 24.17 -13.14
N THR A 581 -0.32 23.94 -12.70
CA THR A 581 0.67 25.00 -12.43
C THR A 581 1.12 25.66 -13.71
N ALA A 582 1.36 24.92 -14.77
CA ALA A 582 1.70 25.47 -16.08
C ALA A 582 0.58 26.36 -16.65
N ILE A 583 -0.69 25.91 -16.51
CA ILE A 583 -1.88 26.67 -16.91
C ILE A 583 -2.00 27.96 -16.07
N GLY A 584 -1.78 27.89 -14.74
CA GLY A 584 -1.83 29.05 -13.86
C GLY A 584 -0.78 30.09 -14.19
N LEU A 585 0.46 29.66 -14.41
CA LEU A 585 1.56 30.53 -14.80
C LEU A 585 1.29 31.21 -16.15
N TYR A 586 0.85 30.41 -17.15
CA TYR A 586 0.42 30.92 -18.44
C TYR A 586 -0.67 31.99 -18.29
N GLY A 587 -1.71 31.73 -17.49
CA GLY A 587 -2.82 32.65 -17.26
C GLY A 587 -2.38 33.98 -16.66
N VAL A 588 -1.50 33.95 -15.65
CA VAL A 588 -0.99 35.17 -15.01
C VAL A 588 -0.10 35.96 -15.94
N ILE A 589 0.78 35.32 -16.71
CA ILE A 589 1.66 36.03 -17.65
C ILE A 589 0.85 36.60 -18.81
N ALA A 590 -0.08 35.83 -19.39
CA ALA A 590 -0.94 36.31 -20.48
C ALA A 590 -1.76 37.53 -20.05
N TYR A 591 -2.30 37.48 -18.82
CA TYR A 591 -2.99 38.63 -18.26
C TYR A 591 -2.07 39.84 -18.03
N SER A 592 -0.86 39.65 -17.48
CA SER A 592 0.12 40.72 -17.28
C SER A 592 0.49 41.41 -18.60
N VAL A 593 0.61 40.62 -19.67
CA VAL A 593 0.85 41.15 -21.03
C VAL A 593 -0.35 41.93 -21.53
N ALA A 594 -1.57 41.42 -21.38
CA ALA A 594 -2.78 42.11 -21.79
C ALA A 594 -2.98 43.44 -21.08
N GLN A 595 -2.68 43.52 -19.78
CA GLN A 595 -2.76 44.75 -19.01
C GLN A 595 -1.75 45.81 -19.43
N ARG A 596 -0.57 45.38 -19.91
CA ARG A 596 0.52 46.26 -20.36
C ARG A 596 0.55 46.47 -21.88
N SER A 597 -0.52 46.08 -22.61
CA SER A 597 -0.53 46.12 -24.08
C SER A 597 -0.30 47.52 -24.62
N ARG A 598 -0.82 48.59 -23.94
CA ARG A 598 -0.58 49.98 -24.31
C ARG A 598 0.88 50.39 -24.08
N GLU A 599 1.48 50.02 -22.95
CA GLU A 599 2.90 50.28 -22.66
C GLU A 599 3.80 49.56 -23.66
N ILE A 600 3.49 48.33 -24.00
CA ILE A 600 4.21 47.53 -25.00
C ILE A 600 4.03 48.15 -26.38
N GLY A 601 2.84 48.60 -26.76
CA GLY A 601 2.55 49.29 -28.00
C GLY A 601 3.34 50.59 -28.17
N ILE A 602 3.41 51.39 -27.12
CA ILE A 602 4.22 52.64 -27.10
C ILE A 602 5.72 52.32 -27.28
N ARG A 603 6.22 51.30 -26.57
CA ARG A 603 7.64 50.90 -26.74
C ARG A 603 7.96 50.41 -28.12
N ILE A 604 7.06 49.63 -28.74
CA ILE A 604 7.21 49.17 -30.13
C ILE A 604 7.18 50.37 -31.08
N ALA A 605 6.26 51.34 -30.90
CA ALA A 605 6.17 52.57 -31.67
C ALA A 605 7.44 53.45 -31.55
N LEU A 606 8.12 53.40 -30.40
CA LEU A 606 9.40 54.07 -30.14
C LEU A 606 10.62 53.25 -30.62
N GLY A 607 10.44 52.13 -31.34
CA GLY A 607 11.53 51.36 -31.95
C GLY A 607 12.06 50.21 -31.09
N ALA A 608 11.36 49.74 -30.08
CA ALA A 608 11.76 48.57 -29.28
C ALA A 608 11.68 47.32 -30.14
N GLU A 609 12.77 46.53 -30.20
CA GLU A 609 12.83 45.26 -30.91
C GLU A 609 11.93 44.20 -30.22
N GLN A 610 11.36 43.31 -31.06
CA GLN A 610 10.52 42.18 -30.59
C GLN A 610 11.24 41.29 -29.56
N GLN A 611 12.56 41.14 -29.68
CA GLN A 611 13.38 40.36 -28.74
C GLN A 611 13.42 40.98 -27.34
N ASN A 612 13.47 42.30 -27.22
CA ASN A 612 13.52 43.02 -25.96
C ASN A 612 12.20 42.86 -25.18
N ILE A 613 11.06 42.87 -25.89
CA ILE A 613 9.74 42.66 -25.28
C ILE A 613 9.57 41.18 -24.86
N SER A 614 9.94 40.25 -25.70
CA SER A 614 9.92 38.81 -25.38
C SER A 614 10.81 38.51 -24.16
N ARG A 615 12.02 39.07 -24.11
CA ARG A 615 12.96 38.93 -22.99
C ARG A 615 12.41 39.51 -21.68
N MET A 616 11.72 40.65 -21.73
CA MET A 616 11.07 41.24 -20.56
C MET A 616 10.00 40.31 -19.98
N VAL A 617 9.12 39.76 -20.79
CA VAL A 617 8.06 38.83 -20.37
C VAL A 617 8.63 37.50 -19.85
N LEU A 618 9.60 36.92 -20.56
CA LEU A 618 10.29 35.70 -20.13
C LEU A 618 11.03 35.90 -18.79
N ARG A 619 11.68 37.06 -18.58
CA ARG A 619 12.35 37.40 -17.32
C ARG A 619 11.36 37.46 -16.13
N GLN A 620 10.14 37.97 -16.36
CA GLN A 620 9.10 37.97 -15.32
C GLN A 620 8.66 36.56 -14.95
N GLY A 621 8.43 35.68 -15.96
CA GLY A 621 8.09 34.27 -15.73
C GLY A 621 9.22 33.50 -15.05
N ALA A 622 10.46 33.70 -15.50
CA ALA A 622 11.64 33.09 -14.90
C ALA A 622 11.85 33.49 -13.44
N TRP A 623 11.59 34.77 -13.08
CA TRP A 623 11.71 35.25 -11.70
C TRP A 623 10.66 34.62 -10.77
N LEU A 624 9.40 34.52 -11.23
CA LEU A 624 8.34 33.81 -10.50
C LEU A 624 8.68 32.32 -10.30
N ALA A 625 9.18 31.67 -11.36
CA ALA A 625 9.61 30.28 -11.30
C ALA A 625 10.79 30.10 -10.34
N LEU A 626 11.78 30.98 -10.37
CA LEU A 626 12.95 30.92 -9.48
C LEU A 626 12.55 31.00 -8.01
N ILE A 627 11.67 31.96 -7.66
CA ILE A 627 11.18 32.11 -6.28
C ILE A 627 10.36 30.87 -5.90
N GLY A 628 9.46 30.39 -6.79
CA GLY A 628 8.65 29.21 -6.55
C GLY A 628 9.48 27.94 -6.36
N VAL A 629 10.54 27.75 -7.17
CA VAL A 629 11.48 26.64 -7.02
C VAL A 629 12.28 26.78 -5.73
N ALA A 630 12.77 27.96 -5.39
CA ALA A 630 13.56 28.17 -4.17
C ALA A 630 12.72 27.87 -2.90
N THR A 631 11.49 28.40 -2.82
CA THR A 631 10.57 28.14 -1.71
C THR A 631 10.08 26.69 -1.70
N GLY A 632 9.81 26.11 -2.88
CA GLY A 632 9.45 24.71 -3.05
C GLY A 632 10.59 23.75 -2.66
N LEU A 633 11.84 24.11 -2.96
CA LEU A 633 13.02 23.33 -2.56
C LEU A 633 13.15 23.29 -1.02
N LEU A 634 13.01 24.40 -0.35
CA LEU A 634 13.02 24.47 1.12
C LEU A 634 11.87 23.63 1.73
N ALA A 635 10.67 23.75 1.18
CA ALA A 635 9.52 22.97 1.63
C ALA A 635 9.70 21.45 1.35
N SER A 636 10.31 21.09 0.22
CA SER A 636 10.54 19.69 -0.14
C SER A 636 11.60 19.01 0.74
N LEU A 637 12.60 19.74 1.25
CA LEU A 637 13.55 19.22 2.23
C LEU A 637 12.85 18.77 3.52
N PHE A 638 11.82 19.50 3.94
CA PHE A 638 10.99 19.12 5.08
C PHE A 638 10.06 17.96 4.75
N ALA A 639 9.35 18.02 3.62
CA ALA A 639 8.43 16.98 3.17
C ALA A 639 9.14 15.64 2.94
N ALA A 640 10.36 15.65 2.38
CA ALA A 640 11.16 14.45 2.17
C ALA A 640 11.52 13.72 3.48
N ARG A 641 11.64 14.46 4.60
CA ARG A 641 11.84 13.83 5.92
C ARG A 641 10.60 13.12 6.42
N LEU A 642 9.40 13.64 6.13
CA LEU A 642 8.12 13.02 6.51
C LEU A 642 7.89 11.70 5.77
N ILE A 643 8.29 11.61 4.49
CA ILE A 643 8.12 10.40 3.68
C ILE A 643 9.29 9.42 3.80
N ARG A 644 10.28 9.70 4.68
CA ARG A 644 11.49 8.85 4.82
C ARG A 644 11.16 7.37 5.08
N ALA A 645 10.14 7.10 5.89
CA ALA A 645 9.71 5.74 6.21
C ALA A 645 9.14 4.96 5.01
N LEU A 646 8.73 5.68 3.95
CA LEU A 646 8.19 5.09 2.72
C LEU A 646 9.24 4.91 1.62
N LEU A 647 10.49 5.36 1.86
CA LEU A 647 11.57 5.29 0.88
C LEU A 647 12.43 4.05 1.12
N TYR A 648 12.65 3.29 0.07
CA TYR A 648 13.56 2.14 0.07
C TYR A 648 14.85 2.45 -0.70
N GLY A 649 16.00 2.16 -0.10
CA GLY A 649 17.29 2.18 -0.77
C GLY A 649 17.78 3.55 -1.27
N ILE A 650 17.06 4.64 -0.97
CA ILE A 650 17.45 6.01 -1.32
C ILE A 650 17.42 6.92 -0.10
N GLN A 651 18.28 7.94 -0.13
CA GLN A 651 18.26 8.98 0.89
C GLN A 651 17.12 9.97 0.61
N PRO A 652 16.53 10.59 1.64
CA PRO A 652 15.52 11.63 1.47
C PRO A 652 15.97 12.81 0.59
N ILE A 653 17.26 13.09 0.56
CA ILE A 653 17.89 14.09 -0.30
C ILE A 653 18.64 13.34 -1.41
N ASP A 654 17.90 12.92 -2.43
CA ASP A 654 18.46 12.24 -3.59
C ASP A 654 18.95 13.25 -4.64
N PRO A 655 20.25 13.31 -4.96
CA PRO A 655 20.81 14.34 -5.84
C PRO A 655 20.17 14.37 -7.24
N ILE A 656 19.83 13.19 -7.79
CA ILE A 656 19.26 13.12 -9.13
C ILE A 656 17.86 13.70 -9.17
N THR A 657 17.00 13.36 -8.20
CA THR A 657 15.64 13.91 -8.10
C THR A 657 15.69 15.44 -7.84
N PHE A 658 16.56 15.89 -6.93
CA PHE A 658 16.70 17.30 -6.57
C PHE A 658 17.39 18.14 -7.65
N MET A 659 18.00 17.55 -8.67
CA MET A 659 18.50 18.24 -9.87
C MET A 659 17.53 18.16 -11.04
N ALA A 660 16.94 17.01 -11.32
CA ALA A 660 16.07 16.77 -12.46
C ALA A 660 14.74 17.54 -12.35
N VAL A 661 14.13 17.55 -11.19
CA VAL A 661 12.83 18.20 -10.99
C VAL A 661 12.91 19.74 -11.14
N PRO A 662 13.88 20.47 -10.53
CA PRO A 662 14.05 21.91 -10.79
C PRO A 662 14.28 22.21 -12.26
N LEU A 663 15.10 21.42 -12.96
CA LEU A 663 15.40 21.63 -14.37
C LEU A 663 14.14 21.47 -15.24
N LEU A 664 13.38 20.38 -15.01
CA LEU A 664 12.11 20.13 -15.70
C LEU A 664 11.11 21.26 -15.43
N PHE A 665 11.02 21.67 -14.18
CA PHE A 665 10.08 22.70 -13.74
C PHE A 665 10.40 24.05 -14.37
N PHE A 666 11.68 24.43 -14.40
CA PHE A 666 12.15 25.66 -15.04
C PHE A 666 11.93 25.66 -16.55
N ALA A 667 12.18 24.52 -17.20
CA ALA A 667 11.94 24.36 -18.64
C ALA A 667 10.45 24.58 -18.99
N VAL A 668 9.52 23.99 -18.22
CA VAL A 668 8.09 24.18 -18.46
C VAL A 668 7.62 25.59 -18.11
N ALA A 669 8.17 26.21 -17.07
CA ALA A 669 7.85 27.59 -16.74
C ALA A 669 8.27 28.55 -17.88
N LEU A 670 9.41 28.31 -18.52
CA LEU A 670 9.84 29.07 -19.69
C LEU A 670 8.92 28.81 -20.90
N LEU A 671 8.53 27.55 -21.15
CA LEU A 671 7.60 27.20 -22.22
C LEU A 671 6.22 27.84 -22.04
N ALA A 672 5.67 27.76 -20.81
CA ALA A 672 4.40 28.41 -20.46
C ALA A 672 4.45 29.94 -20.64
N SER A 673 5.63 30.55 -20.42
CA SER A 673 5.84 31.98 -20.58
C SER A 673 6.10 32.40 -22.04
N TYR A 674 6.57 31.46 -22.88
CA TYR A 674 6.97 31.74 -24.26
C TYR A 674 5.80 32.13 -25.16
N ILE A 675 4.65 31.44 -25.03
CA ILE A 675 3.46 31.73 -25.87
C ILE A 675 2.94 33.15 -25.62
N PRO A 676 2.72 33.61 -24.35
CA PRO A 676 2.35 35.02 -24.08
C PRO A 676 3.42 36.00 -24.54
N ALA A 677 4.71 35.68 -24.35
CA ALA A 677 5.81 36.55 -24.76
C ALA A 677 5.82 36.76 -26.29
N ARG A 678 5.62 35.69 -27.07
CA ARG A 678 5.53 35.79 -28.53
C ARG A 678 4.30 36.55 -29.00
N ARG A 679 3.16 36.42 -28.31
CA ARG A 679 1.97 37.24 -28.60
C ARG A 679 2.21 38.70 -28.30
N ALA A 680 2.87 39.04 -27.17
CA ALA A 680 3.22 40.40 -26.79
C ALA A 680 4.11 41.09 -27.83
N SER A 681 5.10 40.39 -28.36
CA SER A 681 6.04 40.92 -29.33
C SER A 681 5.46 41.18 -30.73
N ARG A 682 4.25 40.65 -31.03
CA ARG A 682 3.55 40.80 -32.31
C ARG A 682 2.32 41.71 -32.25
N VAL A 683 2.17 42.51 -31.16
CA VAL A 683 1.08 43.44 -31.03
C VAL A 683 1.29 44.60 -32.04
N ASP A 684 0.26 44.88 -32.85
CA ASP A 684 0.27 46.02 -33.80
C ASP A 684 0.19 47.32 -33.00
N PRO A 685 1.20 48.23 -33.11
CA PRO A 685 1.18 49.50 -32.41
C PRO A 685 -0.04 50.36 -32.70
N MET A 686 -0.55 50.33 -33.94
CA MET A 686 -1.70 51.14 -34.38
C MET A 686 -2.99 50.62 -33.70
N VAL A 687 -3.13 49.31 -33.55
CA VAL A 687 -4.29 48.70 -32.87
C VAL A 687 -4.21 48.99 -31.33
N ALA A 688 -2.99 48.89 -30.75
CA ALA A 688 -2.79 49.10 -29.32
C ALA A 688 -3.06 50.55 -28.86
N LEU A 689 -2.90 51.54 -29.74
CA LEU A 689 -3.13 52.95 -29.50
C LEU A 689 -4.58 53.39 -29.82
N ARG A 690 -5.35 52.57 -30.61
CA ARG A 690 -6.72 52.88 -31.06
C ARG A 690 -7.81 52.37 -30.16
N TYR A 691 -7.52 51.45 -29.20
CA TYR A 691 -8.47 50.99 -28.22
C TYR A 691 -8.63 52.02 -27.09
N GLU A 692 -9.58 52.95 -27.28
CA GLU A 692 -10.17 53.74 -26.21
C GLU A 692 -11.23 52.96 -25.43
#